data_b127ff342ad449733517a3fb06dd4196
#
_entry.id   b127ff342ad449733517a3fb06dd4196
#
_cell.length_a   1.000
_cell.length_b   1.000
_cell.length_c   1.000
_cell.angle_alpha   90.00
_cell.angle_beta   90.00
_cell.angle_gamma   90.00
#
_symmetry.space_group_name_H-M   'P 1'
#
loop_
_entity.id
_entity.type
_entity.pdbx_description
1 polymer ?
#
loop_
_entity_poly.entity_id
_entity_poly.type
_entity_poly.pdbx_seq_one_letter_code
_entity_poly.pdbx_strand_id
1 'polypeptide(L)'
;MEKMIQQPRPRGPPTPSMSTPAPDFDQQLTGSPPPPPTPAASPGPTDAQPDWSDAADDEDFFLSHVRQHFKNCSGPQRNRILADLLNMCTTQQLSFVHQFVSPLLKKDPFTSLPDELCLRILSFIDDPQVLARASQVSRRWRDLLSDDVTWKNLCVKHDYGRRLSEVSYGVPQNVPTRPGALPLSDPEYTHSFPGAVPGSSAFHAASRSFDSFSESSSAVGRPKLRSYKSHFKQRYLVESAWRTGGRNTTRTITQDGRVVTSLHLTPKYIVVALDNARIHIFDREGNALRTLQGHIMGVWAMVPWEDILVSGGCDRDVRVWDMTTGRCLYTLRGHTSTVRCLKMSDANTAISGSRDTTLRVWDIRQGVCRNVLVGHQASVRCLEIKGDIVVSGSYDATAKIWSISEGRCLHTLSGHFSQIYAIAFDGHRVVTGSLDTSVRVWDAHTGEAIAVLQGHTSLVGQLQLRGNTLVTGGSDGSVRVWSLEKMCPIHRLAAHDNSVTSLQFDDTRVVSGGSDGRVKVWDVKTGHLVRELITAESVWRVVFEDEKCVAVANRGSRVMMEVWSFSPPEDAFCERPLSLPQKLAEPSPTRPLTGDFRRSALGLPGSSEDSSSKDVDMSDAGPSTAPLVGNTTFFHDD
;
A
#
# COMPACT_ATOMS: atom_id res chain seq x y z
N MET A 1 -26.90 61.79 5.68
CA MET A 1 -28.33 61.76 5.31
C MET A 1 -28.48 60.51 4.45
N GLU A 2 -29.15 59.47 4.76
CA GLU A 2 -30.20 59.07 5.65
C GLU A 2 -30.15 57.54 5.80
N LYS A 3 -30.18 57.09 7.03
CA LYS A 3 -31.03 56.12 7.69
C LYS A 3 -31.00 54.67 7.23
N MET A 4 -30.36 53.92 8.10
CA MET A 4 -30.70 52.58 8.65
C MET A 4 -32.15 52.13 8.43
N ILE A 5 -32.32 50.91 7.94
CA ILE A 5 -33.42 50.02 8.37
C ILE A 5 -32.82 48.65 8.65
N GLN A 6 -32.79 48.29 9.94
CA GLN A 6 -32.60 46.92 10.43
C GLN A 6 -33.89 46.12 10.24
N GLN A 7 -33.82 44.92 9.73
CA GLN A 7 -34.85 43.90 9.87
C GLN A 7 -34.38 42.69 10.68
N PRO A 8 -35.26 42.09 11.48
CA PRO A 8 -34.88 41.14 12.53
C PRO A 8 -34.76 39.72 12.00
N ARG A 9 -33.86 38.97 12.66
CA ARG A 9 -33.67 37.51 12.46
C ARG A 9 -34.90 36.74 12.97
N PRO A 10 -35.33 35.63 12.30
CA PRO A 10 -36.36 34.73 12.83
C PRO A 10 -35.76 33.81 13.91
N ARG A 11 -36.52 33.67 14.98
CA ARG A 11 -36.30 32.79 16.14
C ARG A 11 -36.49 31.33 15.75
N GLY A 12 -35.56 30.47 16.19
CA GLY A 12 -35.72 29.02 16.16
C GLY A 12 -36.69 28.48 17.21
N PRO A 13 -37.23 27.26 17.07
CA PRO A 13 -38.20 26.69 17.96
C PRO A 13 -37.61 26.25 19.32
N PRO A 14 -38.43 26.20 20.39
CA PRO A 14 -37.99 26.00 21.75
C PRO A 14 -37.74 24.51 22.05
N THR A 15 -36.69 24.25 22.81
CA THR A 15 -36.40 22.97 23.47
C THR A 15 -37.28 22.84 24.72
N PRO A 16 -37.88 21.69 25.02
CA PRO A 16 -38.57 21.48 26.29
C PRO A 16 -37.57 21.17 27.40
N SER A 17 -37.60 22.01 28.42
CA SER A 17 -36.99 21.78 29.73
C SER A 17 -37.86 20.83 30.54
N MET A 18 -37.30 19.73 30.99
CA MET A 18 -37.83 18.95 32.10
C MET A 18 -36.84 18.99 33.25
N SER A 19 -37.21 19.71 34.27
CA SER A 19 -36.59 19.73 35.59
C SER A 19 -37.21 18.65 36.46
N THR A 20 -36.41 17.79 37.06
CA THR A 20 -36.77 17.09 38.27
C THR A 20 -35.53 17.05 39.18
N PRO A 21 -35.73 17.23 40.52
CA PRO A 21 -34.63 17.54 41.43
C PRO A 21 -33.94 16.27 41.94
N ALA A 22 -32.69 16.43 42.24
CA ALA A 22 -31.87 15.49 42.98
C ALA A 22 -32.29 15.40 44.45
N PRO A 23 -32.12 14.26 45.11
CA PRO A 23 -31.79 14.24 46.50
C PRO A 23 -30.30 13.83 46.69
N ASP A 24 -29.64 14.64 47.48
CA ASP A 24 -28.37 14.35 48.12
C ASP A 24 -28.46 13.07 48.97
N PHE A 25 -27.47 12.21 48.79
CA PHE A 25 -27.03 11.32 49.87
C PHE A 25 -25.52 11.05 49.70
N ASP A 26 -24.74 11.82 50.45
CA ASP A 26 -23.45 11.41 50.94
C ASP A 26 -23.61 10.14 51.78
N GLN A 27 -22.89 9.10 51.46
CA GLN A 27 -22.19 8.27 52.42
C GLN A 27 -21.29 7.25 51.70
N GLN A 28 -20.03 7.39 52.02
CA GLN A 28 -18.97 6.40 51.87
C GLN A 28 -19.43 5.04 52.41
N LEU A 29 -19.23 3.97 51.68
CA LEU A 29 -18.93 2.66 52.27
C LEU A 29 -18.18 1.82 51.23
N THR A 30 -16.88 1.70 51.46
CA THR A 30 -16.05 0.60 50.98
C THR A 30 -16.57 -0.70 51.57
N GLY A 31 -16.95 -1.63 50.73
CA GLY A 31 -17.36 -2.96 51.17
C GLY A 31 -17.20 -3.96 50.02
N SER A 32 -16.15 -4.75 50.12
CA SER A 32 -15.98 -5.97 49.32
C SER A 32 -17.16 -6.92 49.54
N PRO A 33 -17.59 -7.68 48.55
CA PRO A 33 -18.67 -8.66 48.70
C PRO A 33 -18.27 -9.71 49.75
N PRO A 34 -19.23 -10.19 50.58
CA PRO A 34 -18.93 -11.19 51.59
C PRO A 34 -18.48 -12.51 50.97
N PRO A 35 -17.56 -13.25 51.60
CA PRO A 35 -17.17 -14.58 51.17
C PRO A 35 -18.34 -15.58 51.26
N PRO A 36 -18.37 -16.61 50.43
CA PRO A 36 -19.42 -17.62 50.51
C PRO A 36 -19.39 -18.35 51.85
N PRO A 37 -20.54 -18.83 52.36
CA PRO A 37 -20.64 -19.43 53.68
C PRO A 37 -19.76 -20.67 53.81
N THR A 38 -19.00 -20.71 54.85
CA THR A 38 -18.17 -21.86 55.27
C THR A 38 -19.08 -23.08 55.51
N PRO A 39 -18.74 -24.27 54.99
CA PRO A 39 -19.49 -25.47 55.34
C PRO A 39 -19.36 -25.73 56.85
N ALA A 40 -20.48 -26.12 57.45
CA ALA A 40 -20.57 -26.48 58.87
C ALA A 40 -19.56 -27.58 59.26
N ALA A 41 -18.96 -27.42 60.43
CA ALA A 41 -18.02 -28.38 60.98
C ALA A 41 -18.65 -29.76 61.11
N SER A 42 -17.93 -30.77 60.58
CA SER A 42 -18.28 -32.18 60.75
C SER A 42 -18.21 -32.57 62.21
N PRO A 43 -19.13 -33.43 62.71
CA PRO A 43 -19.01 -34.04 64.02
C PRO A 43 -17.80 -34.99 64.05
N GLY A 44 -17.14 -35.02 65.19
CA GLY A 44 -15.92 -35.77 65.44
C GLY A 44 -16.04 -37.30 65.27
N PRO A 45 -14.90 -38.00 65.30
CA PRO A 45 -14.83 -39.38 64.85
C PRO A 45 -15.43 -40.32 65.88
N THR A 46 -16.39 -41.11 65.47
CA THR A 46 -16.69 -42.41 66.10
C THR A 46 -16.07 -43.51 65.20
N ASP A 47 -15.26 -44.29 65.84
CA ASP A 47 -14.54 -45.46 65.31
C ASP A 47 -15.46 -46.37 64.55
N ALA A 48 -15.20 -46.51 63.27
CA ALA A 48 -15.28 -47.69 62.40
C ALA A 48 -14.97 -47.24 60.98
N GLN A 49 -13.73 -47.39 60.54
CA GLN A 49 -13.39 -47.38 59.14
C GLN A 49 -13.89 -48.66 58.46
N PRO A 50 -14.78 -48.57 57.51
CA PRO A 50 -14.87 -49.62 56.49
C PRO A 50 -13.75 -49.39 55.48
N ASP A 51 -13.03 -50.43 55.24
CA ASP A 51 -11.97 -50.55 54.27
C ASP A 51 -12.53 -50.32 52.84
N TRP A 52 -12.27 -49.12 52.23
CA TRP A 52 -12.74 -48.70 50.93
C TRP A 52 -11.78 -49.14 49.78
N SER A 53 -10.74 -49.91 50.13
CA SER A 53 -9.75 -50.36 49.16
C SER A 53 -10.28 -51.43 48.18
N ASP A 54 -11.27 -52.20 48.59
CA ASP A 54 -11.77 -53.32 47.78
C ASP A 54 -12.89 -52.93 46.80
N ALA A 55 -13.58 -51.78 47.05
CA ALA A 55 -14.70 -51.39 46.20
C ALA A 55 -14.24 -50.71 44.86
N ALA A 56 -13.07 -50.07 44.86
CA ALA A 56 -12.54 -49.43 43.64
C ALA A 56 -11.98 -50.42 42.62
N ASP A 57 -11.37 -51.50 43.12
CA ASP A 57 -10.81 -52.55 42.29
C ASP A 57 -11.92 -53.40 41.64
N ASP A 58 -13.06 -53.56 42.31
CA ASP A 58 -14.22 -54.25 41.79
C ASP A 58 -14.95 -53.45 40.68
N GLU A 59 -15.01 -52.10 40.80
CA GLU A 59 -15.62 -51.26 39.75
C GLU A 59 -14.78 -51.25 38.47
N ASP A 60 -13.45 -51.17 38.58
CA ASP A 60 -12.55 -51.16 37.40
C ASP A 60 -12.54 -52.56 36.74
N PHE A 61 -12.62 -53.63 37.52
CA PHE A 61 -12.75 -54.99 37.00
C PHE A 61 -14.10 -55.16 36.28
N PHE A 62 -15.18 -54.66 36.86
CA PHE A 62 -16.50 -54.72 36.24
C PHE A 62 -16.53 -53.91 34.93
N LEU A 63 -15.99 -52.69 34.92
CA LEU A 63 -15.90 -51.85 33.73
C LEU A 63 -15.05 -52.48 32.63
N SER A 64 -13.97 -53.15 32.99
CA SER A 64 -13.11 -53.88 32.03
C SER A 64 -13.86 -55.06 31.40
N HIS A 65 -14.63 -55.75 32.19
CA HIS A 65 -15.45 -56.88 31.73
C HIS A 65 -16.59 -56.44 30.80
N VAL A 66 -17.27 -55.34 31.17
CA VAL A 66 -18.29 -54.69 30.31
C VAL A 66 -17.70 -54.23 28.99
N ARG A 67 -16.51 -53.62 29.00
CA ARG A 67 -15.79 -53.19 27.76
C ARG A 67 -15.50 -54.37 26.87
N GLN A 68 -15.03 -55.49 27.44
CA GLN A 68 -14.68 -56.67 26.67
C GLN A 68 -15.93 -57.37 26.12
N HIS A 69 -16.99 -57.45 26.89
CA HIS A 69 -18.26 -58.01 26.45
C HIS A 69 -18.88 -57.17 25.31
N PHE A 70 -18.91 -55.82 25.46
CA PHE A 70 -19.42 -54.90 24.45
C PHE A 70 -18.60 -54.96 23.14
N LYS A 71 -17.27 -55.17 23.22
CA LYS A 71 -16.42 -55.36 22.04
C LYS A 71 -16.75 -56.63 21.28
N ASN A 72 -17.15 -57.68 21.95
CA ASN A 72 -17.44 -58.98 21.36
C ASN A 72 -18.87 -59.11 20.81
N CYS A 73 -19.75 -58.15 21.14
CA CYS A 73 -21.12 -58.12 20.62
C CYS A 73 -21.18 -57.69 19.16
N SER A 74 -22.15 -58.23 18.41
CA SER A 74 -22.46 -57.79 17.05
C SER A 74 -23.07 -56.37 17.06
N GLY A 75 -23.00 -55.62 15.92
CA GLY A 75 -23.55 -54.26 15.81
C GLY A 75 -25.02 -54.15 16.29
N PRO A 76 -25.93 -55.04 15.88
CA PRO A 76 -27.31 -54.98 16.37
C PRO A 76 -27.45 -55.18 17.87
N GLN A 77 -26.62 -56.11 18.46
CA GLN A 77 -26.61 -56.35 19.91
C GLN A 77 -26.09 -55.11 20.69
N ARG A 78 -25.06 -54.45 20.21
CA ARG A 78 -24.55 -53.21 20.81
C ARG A 78 -25.60 -52.13 20.81
N ASN A 79 -26.34 -51.96 19.70
CA ASN A 79 -27.40 -50.96 19.60
C ASN A 79 -28.55 -51.26 20.58
N ARG A 80 -28.88 -52.53 20.79
CA ARG A 80 -29.89 -52.94 21.76
C ARG A 80 -29.47 -52.64 23.19
N ILE A 81 -28.25 -52.99 23.56
CA ILE A 81 -27.68 -52.71 24.89
C ILE A 81 -27.66 -51.17 25.12
N LEU A 82 -27.22 -50.38 24.13
CA LEU A 82 -27.22 -48.93 24.25
C LEU A 82 -28.64 -48.37 24.40
N ALA A 83 -29.63 -48.88 23.66
CA ALA A 83 -31.01 -48.44 23.79
C ALA A 83 -31.57 -48.74 25.19
N ASP A 84 -31.32 -49.94 25.71
CA ASP A 84 -31.76 -50.35 27.05
C ASP A 84 -31.10 -49.46 28.13
N LEU A 85 -29.79 -49.19 28.03
CA LEU A 85 -29.10 -48.28 28.95
C LEU A 85 -29.61 -46.84 28.88
N LEU A 86 -29.86 -46.30 27.70
CA LEU A 86 -30.39 -44.95 27.53
C LEU A 86 -31.83 -44.82 28.08
N ASN A 87 -32.65 -45.88 27.98
CA ASN A 87 -33.99 -45.90 28.54
C ASN A 87 -34.02 -45.90 30.09
N MET A 88 -32.94 -46.33 30.74
CA MET A 88 -32.78 -46.31 32.20
C MET A 88 -32.18 -45.00 32.73
N CYS A 89 -31.72 -44.09 31.84
CA CYS A 89 -31.08 -42.84 32.23
C CYS A 89 -32.06 -41.77 32.63
N THR A 90 -31.68 -40.98 33.64
CA THR A 90 -32.42 -39.75 34.01
C THR A 90 -32.21 -38.66 32.97
N THR A 91 -33.05 -37.63 33.00
CA THR A 91 -32.93 -36.45 32.07
C THR A 91 -31.58 -35.78 32.15
N GLN A 92 -30.96 -35.74 33.33
CA GLN A 92 -29.60 -35.17 33.49
C GLN A 92 -28.54 -36.06 32.82
N GLN A 93 -28.63 -37.36 32.98
CA GLN A 93 -27.73 -38.35 32.36
C GLN A 93 -27.89 -38.35 30.83
N LEU A 94 -29.12 -38.25 30.32
CA LEU A 94 -29.37 -38.09 28.91
C LEU A 94 -28.79 -36.79 28.34
N SER A 95 -28.86 -35.70 29.09
CA SER A 95 -28.22 -34.41 28.73
C SER A 95 -26.69 -34.55 28.65
N PHE A 96 -26.08 -35.25 29.62
CA PHE A 96 -24.65 -35.53 29.62
C PHE A 96 -24.27 -36.40 28.42
N VAL A 97 -25.00 -37.48 28.17
CA VAL A 97 -24.78 -38.36 26.98
C VAL A 97 -24.89 -37.55 25.70
N HIS A 98 -25.91 -36.67 25.58
CA HIS A 98 -26.08 -35.81 24.41
C HIS A 98 -24.88 -34.86 24.22
N GLN A 99 -24.41 -34.22 25.29
CA GLN A 99 -23.22 -33.34 25.22
C GLN A 99 -21.96 -34.12 24.82
N PHE A 100 -21.79 -35.35 25.32
CA PHE A 100 -20.65 -36.21 25.01
C PHE A 100 -20.68 -36.79 23.59
N VAL A 101 -21.84 -37.22 23.12
CA VAL A 101 -22.02 -37.88 21.81
C VAL A 101 -22.15 -36.85 20.68
N SER A 102 -22.73 -35.66 20.95
CA SER A 102 -22.95 -34.62 19.95
C SER A 102 -21.67 -34.22 19.20
N PRO A 103 -20.50 -33.94 19.84
CA PRO A 103 -19.27 -33.67 19.12
C PRO A 103 -18.73 -34.85 18.32
N LEU A 104 -18.98 -36.10 18.78
CA LEU A 104 -18.56 -37.33 18.07
C LEU A 104 -19.40 -37.61 16.82
N LEU A 105 -20.66 -37.13 16.79
CA LEU A 105 -21.56 -37.27 15.66
C LEU A 105 -21.47 -36.12 14.66
N LYS A 106 -20.84 -35.02 15.03
CA LYS A 106 -20.62 -33.91 14.10
C LYS A 106 -19.63 -34.34 13.02
N LYS A 107 -20.17 -34.71 11.88
CA LYS A 107 -19.38 -34.95 10.67
C LYS A 107 -19.07 -33.63 10.01
N ASP A 108 -17.80 -33.42 9.64
CA ASP A 108 -17.40 -32.32 8.79
C ASP A 108 -18.08 -32.50 7.42
N PRO A 109 -18.96 -31.58 6.98
CA PRO A 109 -19.65 -31.67 5.70
C PRO A 109 -18.69 -31.74 4.52
N PHE A 110 -17.53 -31.10 4.62
CA PHE A 110 -16.53 -31.11 3.56
C PHE A 110 -15.78 -32.44 3.40
N THR A 111 -15.92 -33.38 4.34
CA THR A 111 -15.41 -34.73 4.17
C THR A 111 -16.38 -35.66 3.42
N SER A 112 -17.65 -35.29 3.38
CA SER A 112 -18.72 -36.09 2.77
C SER A 112 -19.20 -35.55 1.41
N LEU A 113 -18.96 -34.30 1.11
CA LEU A 113 -19.34 -33.65 -0.15
C LEU A 113 -18.25 -33.79 -1.21
N PRO A 114 -18.61 -33.87 -2.51
CA PRO A 114 -17.68 -33.74 -3.62
C PRO A 114 -16.94 -32.40 -3.60
N ASP A 115 -15.73 -32.36 -4.16
CA ASP A 115 -14.88 -31.16 -4.17
C ASP A 115 -15.53 -29.96 -4.84
N GLU A 116 -16.24 -30.20 -5.92
CA GLU A 116 -16.94 -29.17 -6.69
C GLU A 116 -18.00 -28.43 -5.86
N LEU A 117 -18.75 -29.20 -5.05
CA LEU A 117 -19.75 -28.62 -4.14
C LEU A 117 -19.08 -27.87 -2.99
N CYS A 118 -18.00 -28.43 -2.43
CA CYS A 118 -17.22 -27.76 -1.40
C CYS A 118 -16.67 -26.43 -1.90
N LEU A 119 -16.05 -26.40 -3.07
CA LEU A 119 -15.51 -25.18 -3.70
C LEU A 119 -16.64 -24.19 -4.04
N ARG A 120 -17.79 -24.68 -4.48
CA ARG A 120 -18.96 -23.81 -4.72
C ARG A 120 -19.46 -23.15 -3.45
N ILE A 121 -19.52 -23.89 -2.33
CA ILE A 121 -19.91 -23.32 -1.02
C ILE A 121 -18.87 -22.26 -0.59
N LEU A 122 -17.58 -22.59 -0.69
CA LEU A 122 -16.50 -21.67 -0.33
C LEU A 122 -16.47 -20.42 -1.21
N SER A 123 -16.94 -20.48 -2.47
CA SER A 123 -17.01 -19.33 -3.37
C SER A 123 -18.03 -18.24 -2.96
N PHE A 124 -18.94 -18.54 -2.03
CA PHE A 124 -19.84 -17.55 -1.45
C PHE A 124 -19.23 -16.77 -0.28
N ILE A 125 -18.04 -17.18 0.18
CA ILE A 125 -17.35 -16.49 1.27
C ILE A 125 -16.39 -15.47 0.66
N ASP A 126 -16.68 -14.20 0.85
CA ASP A 126 -15.91 -13.08 0.29
C ASP A 126 -14.82 -12.57 1.24
N ASP A 127 -14.90 -12.94 2.52
CA ASP A 127 -13.91 -12.53 3.51
C ASP A 127 -12.67 -13.44 3.47
N PRO A 128 -11.50 -12.90 3.05
CA PRO A 128 -10.27 -13.66 2.97
C PRO A 128 -9.74 -14.13 4.33
N GLN A 129 -10.08 -13.43 5.43
CA GLN A 129 -9.68 -13.84 6.78
C GLN A 129 -10.43 -15.09 7.22
N VAL A 130 -11.72 -15.19 6.89
CA VAL A 130 -12.55 -16.36 7.16
C VAL A 130 -12.01 -17.57 6.40
N LEU A 131 -11.68 -17.41 5.11
CA LEU A 131 -11.09 -18.48 4.30
C LEU A 131 -9.70 -18.91 4.82
N ALA A 132 -8.89 -17.96 5.24
CA ALA A 132 -7.59 -18.24 5.85
C ALA A 132 -7.72 -19.02 7.16
N ARG A 133 -8.67 -18.66 8.03
CA ARG A 133 -8.98 -19.41 9.27
C ARG A 133 -9.54 -20.79 8.95
N ALA A 134 -10.45 -20.89 7.98
CA ALA A 134 -11.02 -22.15 7.53
C ALA A 134 -9.94 -23.13 7.06
N SER A 135 -8.88 -22.66 6.40
CA SER A 135 -7.75 -23.51 5.99
C SER A 135 -6.95 -24.14 7.15
N GLN A 136 -7.19 -23.70 8.37
CA GLN A 136 -6.52 -24.23 9.58
C GLN A 136 -7.34 -25.31 10.29
N VAL A 137 -8.59 -25.53 9.89
CA VAL A 137 -9.52 -26.49 10.54
C VAL A 137 -9.05 -27.93 10.36
N SER A 138 -8.72 -28.33 9.13
CA SER A 138 -8.24 -29.68 8.83
C SER A 138 -7.36 -29.70 7.57
N ARG A 139 -6.69 -30.84 7.31
CA ARG A 139 -5.92 -31.05 6.07
C ARG A 139 -6.83 -30.93 4.84
N ARG A 140 -8.01 -31.53 4.90
CA ARG A 140 -9.01 -31.50 3.82
C ARG A 140 -9.43 -30.07 3.48
N TRP A 141 -9.74 -29.25 4.48
CA TRP A 141 -10.08 -27.83 4.29
C TRP A 141 -8.91 -27.04 3.70
N ARG A 142 -7.69 -27.37 4.11
CA ARG A 142 -6.48 -26.72 3.56
C ARG A 142 -6.30 -27.04 2.08
N ASP A 143 -6.50 -28.33 1.71
CA ASP A 143 -6.34 -28.79 0.32
C ASP A 143 -7.39 -28.12 -0.59
N LEU A 144 -8.66 -28.09 -0.16
CA LEU A 144 -9.73 -27.37 -0.86
C LEU A 144 -9.44 -25.86 -1.00
N LEU A 145 -8.94 -25.21 0.06
CA LEU A 145 -8.62 -23.79 0.06
C LEU A 145 -7.24 -23.46 -0.51
N SER A 146 -6.51 -24.42 -1.02
CA SER A 146 -5.33 -24.20 -1.87
C SER A 146 -5.68 -24.11 -3.34
N ASP A 147 -6.96 -24.32 -3.72
CA ASP A 147 -7.45 -24.17 -5.08
C ASP A 147 -7.23 -22.76 -5.64
N ASP A 148 -6.57 -22.68 -6.78
CA ASP A 148 -6.20 -21.41 -7.41
C ASP A 148 -7.41 -20.65 -8.00
N VAL A 149 -8.50 -21.35 -8.36
CA VAL A 149 -9.69 -20.72 -8.94
C VAL A 149 -10.42 -19.86 -7.92
N THR A 150 -10.56 -20.35 -6.69
CA THR A 150 -11.17 -19.62 -5.58
C THR A 150 -10.43 -18.31 -5.31
N TRP A 151 -9.09 -18.38 -5.23
CA TRP A 151 -8.25 -17.19 -5.00
C TRP A 151 -8.19 -16.26 -6.20
N LYS A 152 -8.29 -16.78 -7.44
CA LYS A 152 -8.43 -15.98 -8.65
C LYS A 152 -9.71 -15.15 -8.62
N ASN A 153 -10.83 -15.76 -8.26
CA ASN A 153 -12.12 -15.07 -8.14
C ASN A 153 -12.08 -13.98 -7.06
N LEU A 154 -11.43 -14.23 -5.94
CA LEU A 154 -11.20 -13.23 -4.91
C LEU A 154 -10.32 -12.07 -5.41
N CYS A 155 -9.25 -12.35 -6.18
CA CYS A 155 -8.44 -11.31 -6.79
C CYS A 155 -9.29 -10.40 -7.69
N VAL A 156 -10.20 -10.99 -8.49
CA VAL A 156 -11.10 -10.21 -9.35
C VAL A 156 -12.07 -9.36 -8.52
N LYS A 157 -12.67 -9.92 -7.45
CA LYS A 157 -13.60 -9.18 -6.57
C LYS A 157 -12.95 -8.01 -5.84
N HIS A 158 -11.67 -8.15 -5.48
CA HIS A 158 -10.90 -7.11 -4.79
C HIS A 158 -10.12 -6.18 -5.73
N ASP A 159 -10.32 -6.29 -7.04
CA ASP A 159 -9.57 -5.54 -8.06
C ASP A 159 -8.04 -5.74 -7.97
N TYR A 160 -7.59 -6.87 -7.46
CA TYR A 160 -6.18 -7.23 -7.41
C TYR A 160 -5.72 -7.77 -8.77
N GLY A 161 -5.61 -6.88 -9.76
CA GLY A 161 -5.10 -7.23 -11.07
C GLY A 161 -3.77 -7.98 -10.97
N ARG A 162 -3.61 -9.04 -11.78
CA ARG A 162 -2.34 -9.75 -11.91
C ARG A 162 -1.35 -8.87 -12.65
N ARG A 163 -0.66 -7.99 -11.96
CA ARG A 163 0.60 -7.47 -12.48
C ARG A 163 1.59 -8.63 -12.39
N LEU A 164 1.94 -9.16 -13.54
CA LEU A 164 3.16 -9.92 -13.69
C LEU A 164 4.26 -8.96 -13.23
N SER A 165 4.76 -9.13 -12.03
CA SER A 165 6.02 -8.51 -11.65
C SER A 165 7.06 -9.17 -12.55
N GLU A 166 7.38 -8.53 -13.66
CA GLU A 166 8.62 -8.73 -14.36
C GLU A 166 9.73 -8.34 -13.40
N VAL A 167 10.14 -9.30 -12.58
CA VAL A 167 11.48 -9.27 -12.03
C VAL A 167 12.37 -9.62 -13.23
N SER A 168 12.66 -8.59 -14.01
CA SER A 168 13.68 -8.65 -15.04
C SER A 168 15.03 -8.77 -14.35
N TYR A 169 15.40 -9.98 -14.00
CA TYR A 169 16.81 -10.31 -13.85
C TYR A 169 17.38 -10.32 -15.27
N GLY A 170 18.29 -9.38 -15.53
CA GLY A 170 18.95 -9.24 -16.80
C GLY A 170 19.49 -10.57 -17.33
N VAL A 171 18.90 -11.04 -18.41
CA VAL A 171 19.46 -12.06 -19.26
C VAL A 171 19.98 -11.36 -20.51
N PRO A 172 21.24 -11.54 -20.89
CA PRO A 172 21.79 -10.95 -22.12
C PRO A 172 21.02 -11.47 -23.33
N GLN A 173 20.38 -10.59 -24.08
CA GLN A 173 19.81 -10.91 -25.37
C GLN A 173 20.94 -11.13 -26.39
N ASN A 174 21.29 -12.37 -26.62
CA ASN A 174 21.98 -12.81 -27.82
C ASN A 174 21.39 -14.14 -28.28
N VAL A 175 20.25 -14.07 -28.97
CA VAL A 175 19.76 -15.13 -29.83
C VAL A 175 19.23 -14.47 -31.10
N PRO A 176 19.74 -14.80 -32.28
CA PRO A 176 19.27 -14.23 -33.54
C PRO A 176 17.88 -14.79 -33.87
N THR A 177 16.89 -13.92 -33.92
CA THR A 177 15.53 -14.24 -34.39
C THR A 177 15.51 -14.48 -35.87
N ARG A 178 15.08 -15.69 -36.27
CA ARG A 178 14.66 -16.01 -37.64
C ARG A 178 13.41 -15.19 -38.00
N PRO A 179 13.32 -14.59 -39.18
CA PRO A 179 12.10 -13.90 -39.61
C PRO A 179 11.07 -14.91 -40.11
N GLY A 180 9.86 -14.83 -39.57
CA GLY A 180 8.70 -15.54 -40.13
C GLY A 180 7.85 -16.28 -39.08
N ALA A 181 7.22 -15.58 -38.16
CA ALA A 181 6.02 -16.09 -37.48
C ALA A 181 5.14 -14.88 -37.12
N LEU A 182 3.94 -14.88 -37.64
CA LEU A 182 2.89 -13.89 -37.39
C LEU A 182 2.41 -13.98 -35.94
N PRO A 183 2.07 -12.86 -35.28
CA PRO A 183 1.54 -12.90 -33.94
C PRO A 183 0.09 -13.39 -33.95
N LEU A 184 -0.19 -14.39 -33.10
CA LEU A 184 -1.54 -14.81 -32.78
C LEU A 184 -2.19 -13.72 -31.89
N SER A 185 -3.22 -13.11 -32.46
CA SER A 185 -4.10 -12.17 -31.80
C SER A 185 -5.00 -12.91 -30.80
N ASP A 186 -5.14 -12.34 -29.61
CA ASP A 186 -6.12 -12.74 -28.61
C ASP A 186 -7.55 -12.60 -29.13
N PRO A 187 -8.47 -13.56 -28.89
CA PRO A 187 -9.86 -13.42 -29.30
C PRO A 187 -10.64 -12.60 -28.28
N GLU A 188 -11.24 -11.53 -28.77
CA GLU A 188 -12.26 -10.73 -28.11
C GLU A 188 -13.51 -11.57 -27.77
N TYR A 189 -14.05 -11.32 -26.57
CA TYR A 189 -15.36 -11.81 -26.12
C TYR A 189 -16.48 -11.09 -26.88
N THR A 190 -17.26 -11.83 -27.67
CA THR A 190 -18.62 -11.43 -28.04
C THR A 190 -19.62 -12.50 -27.61
N HIS A 191 -20.65 -12.05 -26.91
CA HIS A 191 -21.83 -12.81 -26.52
C HIS A 191 -22.67 -13.27 -27.73
N SER A 192 -23.08 -14.52 -27.76
CA SER A 192 -24.42 -14.93 -28.23
C SER A 192 -24.66 -16.44 -27.98
N PHE A 193 -25.70 -16.79 -27.25
CA PHE A 193 -26.37 -18.09 -27.26
C PHE A 193 -27.36 -18.13 -28.45
N PRO A 194 -27.92 -19.26 -28.96
CA PRO A 194 -28.26 -20.52 -28.30
C PRO A 194 -28.15 -21.82 -29.13
N GLY A 195 -28.24 -22.97 -28.48
CA GLY A 195 -28.99 -24.11 -29.03
C GLY A 195 -28.27 -25.43 -29.25
N ALA A 196 -28.78 -26.48 -28.57
CA ALA A 196 -28.85 -27.92 -28.91
C ALA A 196 -27.67 -28.86 -28.61
N VAL A 197 -27.94 -29.78 -27.74
CA VAL A 197 -27.38 -31.11 -27.40
C VAL A 197 -27.62 -32.11 -28.57
N PRO A 198 -27.06 -33.35 -28.67
CA PRO A 198 -26.23 -34.15 -27.74
C PRO A 198 -25.11 -34.98 -28.47
N GLY A 199 -24.26 -35.61 -27.66
CA GLY A 199 -23.48 -36.76 -28.20
C GLY A 199 -22.21 -37.10 -27.45
N SER A 200 -22.38 -37.92 -26.45
CA SER A 200 -21.54 -39.04 -25.94
C SER A 200 -20.05 -39.12 -26.23
N SER A 201 -19.40 -39.45 -25.15
CA SER A 201 -18.32 -40.47 -24.94
C SER A 201 -16.88 -39.96 -24.80
N ALA A 202 -16.36 -40.38 -23.63
CA ALA A 202 -15.02 -40.87 -23.38
C ALA A 202 -13.85 -39.88 -23.35
N PHE A 203 -13.47 -39.46 -22.14
CA PHE A 203 -12.06 -39.46 -21.78
C PHE A 203 -11.87 -39.95 -20.34
N HIS A 204 -11.55 -41.23 -20.28
CA HIS A 204 -10.97 -41.86 -19.10
C HIS A 204 -9.49 -41.55 -19.01
N ALA A 205 -9.08 -41.26 -17.80
CA ALA A 205 -7.82 -41.62 -17.14
C ALA A 205 -6.50 -41.44 -17.89
N ALA A 206 -5.67 -40.56 -17.36
CA ALA A 206 -4.23 -40.79 -17.27
C ALA A 206 -3.63 -40.03 -16.10
N SER A 207 -3.86 -40.51 -14.88
CA SER A 207 -2.92 -40.35 -13.78
C SER A 207 -1.86 -41.43 -13.95
N ARG A 208 -0.64 -41.06 -14.34
CA ARG A 208 0.56 -41.88 -14.12
C ARG A 208 1.76 -41.00 -13.81
N SER A 209 2.19 -41.17 -12.57
CA SER A 209 3.55 -41.18 -12.05
C SER A 209 4.67 -41.00 -13.10
N PHE A 210 5.47 -39.95 -12.90
CA PHE A 210 6.86 -39.93 -13.32
C PHE A 210 7.73 -39.75 -12.09
N ASP A 211 8.17 -40.92 -11.59
CA ASP A 211 9.35 -41.02 -10.72
C ASP A 211 10.59 -41.12 -11.60
N SER A 212 11.64 -40.49 -11.08
CA SER A 212 13.06 -40.75 -11.32
C SER A 212 13.62 -40.55 -12.73
N PHE A 213 14.29 -39.42 -12.91
CA PHE A 213 15.64 -39.43 -13.49
C PHE A 213 16.48 -38.30 -12.83
N SER A 214 17.46 -38.75 -12.06
CA SER A 214 18.62 -37.97 -11.65
C SER A 214 19.45 -37.64 -12.88
N GLU A 215 19.73 -36.37 -13.09
CA GLU A 215 21.02 -35.95 -13.60
C GLU A 215 21.20 -34.41 -13.53
N SER A 216 22.31 -34.06 -13.00
CA SER A 216 22.90 -32.75 -12.84
C SER A 216 23.03 -32.00 -14.16
N SER A 217 22.30 -30.91 -14.32
CA SER A 217 22.69 -29.79 -15.16
C SER A 217 22.02 -28.51 -14.67
N SER A 218 22.80 -27.48 -14.50
CA SER A 218 22.44 -26.13 -14.10
C SER A 218 21.33 -25.55 -14.98
N ALA A 219 20.09 -25.83 -14.60
CA ALA A 219 18.91 -25.26 -15.22
C ALA A 219 18.66 -23.88 -14.60
N VAL A 220 18.90 -22.83 -15.36
CA VAL A 220 18.35 -21.51 -15.16
C VAL A 220 16.83 -21.67 -14.98
N GLY A 221 16.36 -21.58 -13.73
CA GLY A 221 15.00 -21.90 -13.35
C GLY A 221 14.01 -20.96 -14.07
N ARG A 222 13.11 -21.55 -14.84
CA ARG A 222 11.92 -20.82 -15.32
C ARG A 222 11.22 -20.21 -14.10
N PRO A 223 10.83 -18.93 -14.14
CA PRO A 223 10.13 -18.32 -13.02
C PRO A 223 8.88 -19.12 -12.72
N LYS A 224 8.82 -19.75 -11.54
CA LYS A 224 7.61 -20.46 -11.08
C LYS A 224 6.50 -19.42 -10.96
N LEU A 225 5.43 -19.58 -11.71
CA LEU A 225 4.22 -18.79 -11.58
C LEU A 225 3.73 -18.91 -10.12
N ARG A 226 3.72 -17.79 -9.40
CA ARG A 226 3.18 -17.75 -8.03
C ARG A 226 1.70 -18.09 -8.05
N SER A 227 1.22 -18.90 -7.09
CA SER A 227 -0.21 -19.21 -6.95
C SER A 227 -1.02 -17.92 -6.70
N TYR A 228 -2.29 -17.91 -7.13
CA TYR A 228 -3.20 -16.79 -6.86
C TYR A 228 -3.38 -16.54 -5.36
N LYS A 229 -3.34 -17.55 -4.53
CA LYS A 229 -3.36 -17.43 -3.06
C LYS A 229 -2.20 -16.59 -2.54
N SER A 230 -0.98 -16.85 -3.02
CA SER A 230 0.22 -16.10 -2.62
C SER A 230 0.15 -14.66 -3.13
N HIS A 231 -0.32 -14.46 -4.36
CA HIS A 231 -0.52 -13.12 -4.94
C HIS A 231 -1.57 -12.32 -4.14
N PHE A 232 -2.73 -12.94 -3.84
CA PHE A 232 -3.78 -12.31 -3.04
C PHE A 232 -3.25 -11.92 -1.65
N LYS A 233 -2.56 -12.85 -0.96
CA LYS A 233 -1.98 -12.60 0.36
C LYS A 233 -1.03 -11.40 0.34
N GLN A 234 -0.15 -11.33 -0.65
CA GLN A 234 0.78 -10.19 -0.80
C GLN A 234 0.02 -8.88 -0.95
N ARG A 235 -0.93 -8.81 -1.88
CA ARG A 235 -1.72 -7.59 -2.13
C ARG A 235 -2.54 -7.17 -0.90
N TYR A 236 -3.19 -8.13 -0.25
CA TYR A 236 -3.95 -7.87 0.96
C TYR A 236 -3.09 -7.33 2.11
N LEU A 237 -1.90 -7.89 2.30
CA LEU A 237 -0.97 -7.42 3.34
C LEU A 237 -0.43 -6.02 3.02
N VAL A 238 -0.12 -5.72 1.76
CA VAL A 238 0.27 -4.38 1.32
C VAL A 238 -0.84 -3.38 1.60
N GLU A 239 -2.08 -3.71 1.24
CA GLU A 239 -3.23 -2.83 1.45
C GLU A 239 -3.54 -2.61 2.92
N SER A 240 -3.42 -3.66 3.73
CA SER A 240 -3.51 -3.56 5.18
C SER A 240 -2.41 -2.66 5.74
N ALA A 241 -1.16 -2.79 5.25
CA ALA A 241 -0.04 -1.97 5.71
C ALA A 241 -0.23 -0.48 5.36
N TRP A 242 -0.84 -0.15 4.22
CA TRP A 242 -1.21 1.23 3.88
C TRP A 242 -2.19 1.83 4.89
N ARG A 243 -3.09 1.02 5.47
CA ARG A 243 -4.08 1.46 6.46
C ARG A 243 -3.52 1.56 7.87
N THR A 244 -2.70 0.60 8.28
CA THR A 244 -2.36 0.41 9.71
C THR A 244 -0.89 0.58 10.04
N GLY A 245 0.02 0.42 9.08
CA GLY A 245 1.45 0.34 9.38
C GLY A 245 2.33 0.70 8.19
N GLY A 246 3.48 0.07 8.12
CA GLY A 246 4.55 0.32 7.17
C GLY A 246 5.84 0.63 7.90
N ARG A 247 6.96 0.30 7.28
CA ARG A 247 8.29 0.64 7.78
C ARG A 247 8.67 2.01 7.24
N ASN A 248 8.99 2.95 8.13
CA ASN A 248 9.50 4.25 7.74
C ASN A 248 11.03 4.30 7.92
N THR A 249 11.73 4.84 6.94
CA THR A 249 13.14 5.16 7.01
C THR A 249 13.34 6.62 6.66
N THR A 250 13.92 7.39 7.58
CA THR A 250 14.15 8.82 7.41
C THR A 250 15.62 9.07 7.09
N ARG A 251 15.91 9.88 6.08
CA ARG A 251 17.25 10.27 5.65
C ARG A 251 17.34 11.78 5.48
N THR A 252 18.44 12.38 5.92
CA THR A 252 18.76 13.79 5.65
C THR A 252 19.45 13.89 4.30
N ILE A 253 18.90 14.69 3.39
CA ILE A 253 19.50 14.96 2.07
C ILE A 253 20.52 16.10 2.18
N THR A 254 20.09 17.23 2.79
CA THR A 254 20.96 18.41 3.01
C THR A 254 20.71 18.98 4.39
N GLN A 255 21.75 19.59 4.95
CA GLN A 255 21.69 20.30 6.23
C GLN A 255 21.08 21.70 6.08
N ASP A 256 21.07 22.23 4.85
CA ASP A 256 20.52 23.55 4.52
C ASP A 256 19.06 23.41 4.10
N GLY A 257 18.20 24.35 4.45
CA GLY A 257 16.80 24.39 4.06
C GLY A 257 16.59 24.73 2.58
N ARG A 258 17.16 23.91 1.69
CA ARG A 258 17.06 24.06 0.24
C ARG A 258 15.71 23.62 -0.30
N VAL A 259 15.32 24.17 -1.44
CA VAL A 259 14.06 23.82 -2.11
C VAL A 259 14.26 22.55 -2.94
N VAL A 260 13.35 21.58 -2.72
CA VAL A 260 13.28 20.39 -3.57
C VAL A 260 12.40 20.69 -4.77
N THR A 261 13.00 20.66 -5.93
CA THR A 261 12.35 21.01 -7.20
C THR A 261 11.67 19.84 -7.86
N SER A 262 12.27 18.64 -7.78
CA SER A 262 11.73 17.44 -8.41
C SER A 262 12.10 16.18 -7.63
N LEU A 263 11.19 15.20 -7.64
CA LEU A 263 11.35 13.88 -7.03
C LEU A 263 10.78 12.82 -7.97
N HIS A 264 11.54 11.75 -8.19
CA HIS A 264 11.10 10.58 -8.95
C HIS A 264 11.44 9.30 -8.24
N LEU A 265 10.52 8.36 -8.26
CA LEU A 265 10.70 6.98 -7.82
C LEU A 265 10.68 6.07 -9.05
N THR A 266 11.70 5.24 -9.19
CA THR A 266 11.83 4.24 -10.26
C THR A 266 11.95 2.84 -9.65
N PRO A 267 11.85 1.78 -10.45
CA PRO A 267 12.08 0.42 -9.94
C PRO A 267 13.45 0.20 -9.28
N LYS A 268 14.47 1.03 -9.61
CA LYS A 268 15.83 0.90 -9.08
C LYS A 268 16.24 2.05 -8.15
N TYR A 269 15.78 3.28 -8.42
CA TYR A 269 16.33 4.49 -7.82
C TYR A 269 15.25 5.43 -7.27
N ILE A 270 15.64 6.20 -6.25
CA ILE A 270 14.95 7.44 -5.85
C ILE A 270 15.86 8.59 -6.29
N VAL A 271 15.33 9.52 -7.09
CA VAL A 271 16.09 10.65 -7.65
C VAL A 271 15.49 11.95 -7.15
N VAL A 272 16.32 12.79 -6.53
CA VAL A 272 15.91 14.08 -5.94
C VAL A 272 16.74 15.21 -6.53
N ALA A 273 16.09 16.20 -7.12
CA ALA A 273 16.73 17.42 -7.59
C ALA A 273 16.48 18.59 -6.63
N LEU A 274 17.47 19.43 -6.49
CA LEU A 274 17.46 20.60 -5.61
C LEU A 274 17.75 21.89 -6.39
N ASP A 275 17.43 23.01 -5.76
CA ASP A 275 17.72 24.36 -6.26
C ASP A 275 19.21 24.73 -6.27
N ASN A 276 20.07 23.88 -5.68
CA ASN A 276 21.53 24.07 -5.60
C ASN A 276 22.32 23.39 -6.74
N ALA A 277 21.67 23.10 -7.86
CA ALA A 277 22.27 22.46 -9.04
C ALA A 277 22.70 20.98 -8.83
N ARG A 278 22.37 20.37 -7.71
CA ARG A 278 22.72 18.97 -7.41
C ARG A 278 21.52 18.05 -7.59
N ILE A 279 21.80 16.85 -8.10
CA ILE A 279 20.82 15.77 -8.19
C ILE A 279 21.35 14.61 -7.37
N HIS A 280 20.58 14.18 -6.39
CA HIS A 280 20.92 13.07 -5.51
C HIS A 280 20.22 11.80 -5.96
N ILE A 281 20.97 10.69 -6.04
CA ILE A 281 20.46 9.37 -6.38
C ILE A 281 20.61 8.48 -5.16
N PHE A 282 19.50 7.83 -4.79
CA PHE A 282 19.42 6.88 -3.70
C PHE A 282 18.91 5.53 -4.24
N ASP A 283 19.20 4.47 -3.50
CA ASP A 283 18.54 3.19 -3.73
C ASP A 283 17.08 3.21 -3.26
N ARG A 284 16.37 2.11 -3.46
CA ARG A 284 14.95 2.02 -3.05
C ARG A 284 14.74 2.00 -1.53
N GLU A 285 15.76 1.78 -0.76
CA GLU A 285 15.82 1.77 0.71
C GLU A 285 16.17 3.16 1.28
N GLY A 286 16.48 4.12 0.40
CA GLY A 286 16.86 5.48 0.77
C GLY A 286 18.32 5.65 1.14
N ASN A 287 19.21 4.69 0.82
CA ASN A 287 20.63 4.88 1.02
C ASN A 287 21.22 5.67 -0.15
N ALA A 288 22.10 6.63 0.16
CA ALA A 288 22.72 7.47 -0.85
C ALA A 288 23.69 6.66 -1.72
N LEU A 289 23.44 6.67 -3.02
CA LEU A 289 24.34 6.03 -4.00
C LEU A 289 25.34 7.04 -4.55
N ARG A 290 24.84 8.17 -5.08
CA ARG A 290 25.70 9.20 -5.68
C ARG A 290 25.00 10.54 -5.84
N THR A 291 25.83 11.57 -6.12
CA THR A 291 25.33 12.92 -6.41
C THR A 291 25.87 13.34 -7.77
N LEU A 292 24.97 13.68 -8.69
CA LEU A 292 25.31 14.21 -10.01
C LEU A 292 25.63 15.70 -9.89
N GLN A 293 26.77 16.11 -10.41
CA GLN A 293 27.24 17.48 -10.41
C GLN A 293 27.58 17.90 -11.83
N GLY A 294 27.15 19.09 -12.23
CA GLY A 294 27.42 19.59 -13.57
C GLY A 294 26.56 20.78 -13.94
N HIS A 295 25.26 20.79 -13.55
CA HIS A 295 24.48 22.02 -13.64
C HIS A 295 25.14 23.12 -12.82
N ILE A 296 25.04 24.35 -13.31
CA ILE A 296 25.62 25.54 -12.66
C ILE A 296 24.57 26.23 -11.77
N MET A 297 23.29 26.05 -12.11
CA MET A 297 22.15 26.63 -11.39
C MET A 297 21.11 25.55 -11.09
N GLY A 298 20.09 25.88 -10.29
CA GLY A 298 19.05 24.96 -9.85
C GLY A 298 18.41 24.12 -10.97
N VAL A 299 18.18 22.85 -10.69
CA VAL A 299 17.52 21.89 -11.59
C VAL A 299 16.03 21.92 -11.33
N TRP A 300 15.21 22.26 -12.32
CA TRP A 300 13.76 22.40 -12.18
C TRP A 300 12.94 21.27 -12.79
N ALA A 301 13.51 20.60 -13.77
CA ALA A 301 12.85 19.51 -14.45
C ALA A 301 13.79 18.34 -14.56
N MET A 302 13.29 17.12 -14.36
CA MET A 302 14.02 15.89 -14.64
C MET A 302 13.04 14.78 -14.97
N VAL A 303 13.52 13.81 -15.74
CA VAL A 303 12.79 12.59 -16.06
C VAL A 303 13.76 11.42 -16.14
N PRO A 304 13.57 10.38 -15.33
CA PRO A 304 14.31 9.14 -15.44
C PRO A 304 13.68 8.21 -16.49
N TRP A 305 14.52 7.48 -17.22
CA TRP A 305 14.13 6.39 -18.09
C TRP A 305 15.12 5.24 -17.90
N GLU A 306 14.73 4.17 -17.24
CA GLU A 306 15.62 3.07 -16.82
C GLU A 306 16.86 3.58 -16.08
N ASP A 307 18.06 3.45 -16.67
CA ASP A 307 19.33 3.90 -16.09
C ASP A 307 19.78 5.28 -16.61
N ILE A 308 19.00 5.91 -17.50
CA ILE A 308 19.24 7.25 -18.03
C ILE A 308 18.38 8.28 -17.27
N LEU A 309 18.99 9.41 -16.97
CA LEU A 309 18.29 10.58 -16.42
C LEU A 309 18.50 11.77 -17.37
N VAL A 310 17.40 12.45 -17.69
CA VAL A 310 17.47 13.73 -18.39
C VAL A 310 17.04 14.83 -17.42
N SER A 311 17.83 15.90 -17.31
CA SER A 311 17.57 17.03 -16.40
C SER A 311 17.66 18.36 -17.13
N GLY A 312 16.88 19.34 -16.66
CA GLY A 312 16.89 20.69 -17.18
C GLY A 312 16.94 21.73 -16.05
N GLY A 313 17.73 22.75 -16.22
CA GLY A 313 18.02 23.73 -15.16
C GLY A 313 17.80 25.19 -15.54
N CYS A 314 18.02 26.07 -14.55
CA CYS A 314 18.12 27.52 -14.75
C CYS A 314 19.32 27.94 -15.61
N ASP A 315 20.33 27.10 -15.71
CA ASP A 315 21.49 27.29 -16.58
C ASP A 315 21.18 27.13 -18.07
N ARG A 316 19.90 26.91 -18.44
CA ARG A 316 19.38 26.76 -19.80
C ARG A 316 19.78 25.47 -20.49
N ASP A 317 20.63 24.67 -19.85
CA ASP A 317 21.11 23.39 -20.37
C ASP A 317 20.11 22.27 -20.05
N VAL A 318 19.97 21.33 -20.99
CA VAL A 318 19.43 20.01 -20.75
C VAL A 318 20.59 19.03 -20.72
N ARG A 319 20.65 18.18 -19.68
CA ARG A 319 21.76 17.22 -19.50
C ARG A 319 21.24 15.80 -19.47
N VAL A 320 22.00 14.92 -20.08
CA VAL A 320 21.74 13.48 -20.11
C VAL A 320 22.79 12.80 -19.24
N TRP A 321 22.34 11.98 -18.30
CA TRP A 321 23.20 11.31 -17.33
C TRP A 321 22.98 9.80 -17.39
N ASP A 322 24.05 9.06 -17.16
CA ASP A 322 23.99 7.66 -16.79
C ASP A 322 23.93 7.56 -15.26
N MET A 323 22.83 7.08 -14.72
CA MET A 323 22.62 6.94 -13.27
C MET A 323 23.48 5.85 -12.66
N THR A 324 23.93 4.86 -13.45
CA THR A 324 24.77 3.77 -12.95
C THR A 324 26.21 4.23 -12.69
N THR A 325 26.76 5.04 -13.59
CA THR A 325 28.12 5.57 -13.47
C THR A 325 28.18 6.94 -12.84
N GLY A 326 27.10 7.72 -12.91
CA GLY A 326 27.03 9.12 -12.49
C GLY A 326 27.65 10.10 -13.49
N ARG A 327 27.97 9.65 -14.70
CA ARG A 327 28.59 10.48 -15.74
C ARG A 327 27.55 11.27 -16.52
N CYS A 328 27.85 12.52 -16.84
CA CYS A 328 27.12 13.30 -17.82
C CYS A 328 27.51 12.81 -19.22
N LEU A 329 26.56 12.26 -19.95
CA LEU A 329 26.76 11.76 -21.30
C LEU A 329 26.75 12.92 -22.31
N TYR A 330 25.75 13.80 -22.19
CA TYR A 330 25.57 14.93 -23.09
C TYR A 330 25.12 16.19 -22.34
N THR A 331 25.57 17.35 -22.84
CA THR A 331 25.04 18.65 -22.48
C THR A 331 24.37 19.25 -23.72
N LEU A 332 23.04 19.25 -23.72
CA LEU A 332 22.20 19.68 -24.85
C LEU A 332 21.92 21.18 -24.71
N ARG A 333 22.58 21.98 -25.52
CA ARG A 333 22.47 23.45 -25.51
C ARG A 333 21.52 23.94 -26.57
N GLY A 334 20.80 25.03 -26.27
CA GLY A 334 19.91 25.64 -27.25
C GLY A 334 18.84 26.53 -26.63
N HIS A 335 18.27 26.18 -25.48
CA HIS A 335 17.36 27.07 -24.79
C HIS A 335 18.05 28.36 -24.36
N THR A 336 17.31 29.48 -24.43
CA THR A 336 17.81 30.80 -24.06
C THR A 336 17.38 31.22 -22.66
N SER A 337 16.52 30.44 -22.01
CA SER A 337 16.07 30.68 -20.64
C SER A 337 15.86 29.34 -19.89
N THR A 338 15.43 29.42 -18.63
CA THR A 338 15.22 28.28 -17.72
C THR A 338 14.38 27.18 -18.35
N VAL A 339 14.83 25.93 -18.25
CA VAL A 339 14.05 24.74 -18.60
C VAL A 339 13.14 24.37 -17.44
N ARG A 340 11.81 24.46 -17.64
CA ARG A 340 10.80 24.32 -16.57
C ARG A 340 10.12 22.97 -16.54
N CYS A 341 10.01 22.30 -17.67
CA CYS A 341 9.36 20.99 -17.78
C CYS A 341 10.10 20.11 -18.77
N LEU A 342 10.05 18.80 -18.54
CA LEU A 342 10.78 17.82 -19.33
C LEU A 342 10.06 16.48 -19.25
N LYS A 343 9.92 15.81 -20.38
CA LYS A 343 9.34 14.47 -20.52
C LYS A 343 10.09 13.67 -21.59
N MET A 344 9.99 12.36 -21.53
CA MET A 344 10.48 11.46 -22.58
C MET A 344 9.31 10.73 -23.23
N SER A 345 9.34 10.60 -24.56
CA SER A 345 8.39 9.80 -25.32
C SER A 345 8.84 8.35 -25.44
N ASP A 346 10.13 8.14 -25.53
CA ASP A 346 10.79 6.84 -25.67
C ASP A 346 12.23 6.93 -25.14
N ALA A 347 12.97 5.83 -25.18
CA ALA A 347 14.35 5.74 -24.69
C ALA A 347 15.34 6.71 -25.36
N ASN A 348 14.98 7.29 -26.51
CA ASN A 348 15.89 8.12 -27.32
C ASN A 348 15.42 9.58 -27.45
N THR A 349 14.16 9.87 -27.16
CA THR A 349 13.54 11.17 -27.43
C THR A 349 13.11 11.85 -26.14
N ALA A 350 13.69 13.00 -25.85
CA ALA A 350 13.28 13.87 -24.75
C ALA A 350 12.72 15.19 -25.30
N ILE A 351 11.74 15.74 -24.59
CA ILE A 351 11.13 17.03 -24.94
C ILE A 351 11.20 17.94 -23.73
N SER A 352 11.75 19.12 -23.92
CA SER A 352 11.85 20.15 -22.89
C SER A 352 11.01 21.36 -23.24
N GLY A 353 10.38 21.97 -22.24
CA GLY A 353 9.72 23.25 -22.33
C GLY A 353 10.41 24.27 -21.46
N SER A 354 10.55 25.48 -21.97
CA SER A 354 11.35 26.52 -21.34
C SER A 354 10.60 27.84 -21.16
N ARG A 355 11.15 28.68 -20.30
CA ARG A 355 10.75 30.06 -20.11
C ARG A 355 11.01 30.93 -21.38
N ASP A 356 11.83 30.42 -22.32
CA ASP A 356 12.06 31.08 -23.62
C ASP A 356 10.90 30.90 -24.62
N THR A 357 9.73 30.45 -24.16
CA THR A 357 8.49 30.25 -24.95
C THR A 357 8.53 29.05 -25.91
N THR A 358 9.65 28.33 -26.00
CA THR A 358 9.81 27.23 -26.95
C THR A 358 9.78 25.87 -26.28
N LEU A 359 9.40 24.85 -27.05
CA LEU A 359 9.72 23.46 -26.74
C LEU A 359 10.82 22.99 -27.69
N ARG A 360 11.65 22.08 -27.20
CA ARG A 360 12.70 21.45 -28.00
C ARG A 360 12.60 19.94 -27.92
N VAL A 361 12.72 19.29 -29.05
CA VAL A 361 12.76 17.85 -29.20
C VAL A 361 14.23 17.43 -29.35
N TRP A 362 14.69 16.60 -28.46
CA TRP A 362 16.08 16.17 -28.37
C TRP A 362 16.23 14.69 -28.70
N ASP A 363 17.20 14.37 -29.53
CA ASP A 363 17.73 13.01 -29.64
C ASP A 363 18.80 12.83 -28.57
N ILE A 364 18.48 12.09 -27.52
CA ILE A 364 19.40 11.88 -26.39
C ILE A 364 20.50 10.88 -26.71
N ARG A 365 20.31 10.03 -27.73
CA ARG A 365 21.32 9.08 -28.19
C ARG A 365 22.43 9.75 -28.99
N GLN A 366 22.06 10.75 -29.81
CA GLN A 366 23.00 11.51 -30.63
C GLN A 366 23.45 12.81 -29.95
N GLY A 367 22.72 13.26 -28.92
CA GLY A 367 23.02 14.50 -28.23
C GLY A 367 22.66 15.78 -29.05
N VAL A 368 21.67 15.73 -29.93
CA VAL A 368 21.29 16.80 -30.84
C VAL A 368 19.84 17.24 -30.68
N CYS A 369 19.56 18.51 -31.02
CA CYS A 369 18.20 19.02 -31.11
C CYS A 369 17.62 18.67 -32.48
N ARG A 370 16.53 17.89 -32.51
CA ARG A 370 15.84 17.52 -33.76
C ARG A 370 14.93 18.63 -34.25
N ASN A 371 14.06 19.16 -33.36
CA ASN A 371 13.06 20.15 -33.70
C ASN A 371 12.95 21.22 -32.62
N VAL A 372 12.60 22.44 -33.03
CA VAL A 372 12.24 23.52 -32.13
C VAL A 372 10.79 23.90 -32.43
N LEU A 373 9.92 23.71 -31.43
CA LEU A 373 8.49 24.01 -31.56
C LEU A 373 8.24 25.43 -31.04
N VAL A 374 7.92 26.31 -31.96
CA VAL A 374 7.70 27.74 -31.68
C VAL A 374 6.23 28.11 -31.86
N GLY A 375 5.67 28.89 -30.95
CA GLY A 375 4.27 29.31 -31.05
C GLY A 375 3.65 29.82 -29.75
N HIS A 376 4.17 29.45 -28.58
CA HIS A 376 3.75 30.07 -27.33
C HIS A 376 4.30 31.51 -27.22
N GLN A 377 3.55 32.35 -26.51
CA GLN A 377 3.89 33.79 -26.31
C GLN A 377 4.50 34.06 -24.94
N ALA A 378 4.43 33.08 -24.02
CA ALA A 378 5.00 33.15 -22.68
C ALA A 378 5.63 31.80 -22.27
N SER A 379 6.18 31.75 -21.06
CA SER A 379 6.87 30.60 -20.51
C SER A 379 6.06 29.31 -20.62
N VAL A 380 6.66 28.24 -21.16
CA VAL A 380 6.09 26.89 -21.15
C VAL A 380 6.27 26.29 -19.76
N ARG A 381 5.16 26.06 -19.04
CA ARG A 381 5.16 25.65 -17.64
C ARG A 381 5.07 24.14 -17.44
N CYS A 382 4.27 23.46 -18.25
CA CYS A 382 3.99 22.03 -18.14
C CYS A 382 3.87 21.40 -19.52
N LEU A 383 4.16 20.10 -19.59
CA LEU A 383 3.99 19.31 -20.80
C LEU A 383 3.68 17.84 -20.46
N GLU A 384 2.93 17.20 -21.36
CA GLU A 384 2.67 15.76 -21.35
C GLU A 384 2.81 15.19 -22.76
N ILE A 385 3.15 13.89 -22.82
CA ILE A 385 3.44 13.20 -24.08
C ILE A 385 2.70 11.87 -24.13
N LYS A 386 2.16 11.55 -25.29
CA LYS A 386 1.70 10.20 -25.59
C LYS A 386 1.84 9.89 -27.09
N GLY A 387 2.66 8.89 -27.41
CA GLY A 387 3.01 8.57 -28.81
C GLY A 387 3.74 9.74 -29.49
N ASP A 388 3.26 10.14 -30.67
CA ASP A 388 3.81 11.27 -31.44
C ASP A 388 3.27 12.64 -31.00
N ILE A 389 2.34 12.69 -30.06
CA ILE A 389 1.70 13.94 -29.64
C ILE A 389 2.31 14.43 -28.33
N VAL A 390 2.72 15.70 -28.33
CA VAL A 390 3.06 16.44 -27.10
C VAL A 390 2.04 17.56 -26.89
N VAL A 391 1.65 17.75 -25.65
CA VAL A 391 0.75 18.82 -25.24
C VAL A 391 1.48 19.69 -24.23
N SER A 392 1.45 21.01 -24.46
CA SER A 392 2.12 22.00 -23.59
C SER A 392 1.13 23.01 -23.04
N GLY A 393 1.35 23.42 -21.78
CA GLY A 393 0.62 24.52 -21.14
C GLY A 393 1.56 25.67 -20.81
N SER A 394 1.10 26.88 -21.04
CA SER A 394 1.91 28.08 -20.94
C SER A 394 1.27 29.18 -20.09
N TYR A 395 2.08 30.13 -19.68
CA TYR A 395 1.65 31.36 -19.01
C TYR A 395 0.93 32.34 -19.95
N ASP A 396 0.89 32.06 -21.27
CA ASP A 396 0.06 32.79 -22.24
C ASP A 396 -1.43 32.41 -22.17
N ALA A 397 -1.85 31.67 -21.15
CA ALA A 397 -3.20 31.14 -20.94
C ALA A 397 -3.68 30.17 -22.01
N THR A 398 -2.79 29.65 -22.88
CA THR A 398 -3.13 28.64 -23.90
C THR A 398 -2.43 27.34 -23.62
N ALA A 399 -3.06 26.24 -24.04
CA ALA A 399 -2.38 24.97 -24.25
C ALA A 399 -2.26 24.71 -25.74
N LYS A 400 -1.21 24.00 -26.16
CA LYS A 400 -0.99 23.67 -27.55
C LYS A 400 -0.69 22.21 -27.73
N ILE A 401 -1.21 21.65 -28.82
CA ILE A 401 -1.00 20.26 -29.23
C ILE A 401 -0.05 20.26 -30.43
N TRP A 402 1.00 19.45 -30.36
CA TRP A 402 2.06 19.41 -31.35
C TRP A 402 2.30 17.97 -31.82
N SER A 403 2.65 17.80 -33.10
CA SER A 403 3.25 16.56 -33.59
C SER A 403 4.76 16.63 -33.42
N ILE A 404 5.35 15.61 -32.79
CA ILE A 404 6.79 15.50 -32.56
C ILE A 404 7.52 15.23 -33.88
N SER A 405 6.97 14.34 -34.71
CA SER A 405 7.54 13.94 -35.99
C SER A 405 7.50 15.06 -37.03
N GLU A 406 6.37 15.77 -37.13
CA GLU A 406 6.19 16.87 -38.07
C GLU A 406 6.80 18.19 -37.57
N GLY A 407 7.00 18.34 -36.27
CA GLY A 407 7.56 19.56 -35.67
C GLY A 407 6.65 20.78 -35.76
N ARG A 408 5.33 20.60 -35.88
CA ARG A 408 4.34 21.68 -36.01
C ARG A 408 3.25 21.63 -34.96
N CYS A 409 2.65 22.81 -34.71
CA CYS A 409 1.46 22.94 -33.88
C CYS A 409 0.23 22.43 -34.65
N LEU A 410 -0.50 21.48 -34.06
CA LEU A 410 -1.74 20.96 -34.60
C LEU A 410 -2.93 21.82 -34.16
N HIS A 411 -3.05 22.08 -32.85
CA HIS A 411 -4.16 22.84 -32.27
C HIS A 411 -3.68 23.79 -31.20
N THR A 412 -4.39 24.92 -31.06
CA THR A 412 -4.25 25.86 -29.96
C THR A 412 -5.52 25.87 -29.13
N LEU A 413 -5.44 25.43 -27.88
CA LEU A 413 -6.54 25.32 -26.96
C LEU A 413 -6.67 26.65 -26.20
N SER A 414 -7.58 27.49 -26.64
CA SER A 414 -7.80 28.85 -26.08
C SER A 414 -9.11 28.86 -25.30
N GLY A 415 -9.09 29.46 -24.11
CA GLY A 415 -10.30 29.59 -23.28
C GLY A 415 -10.02 29.89 -21.82
N HIS A 416 -8.84 29.51 -21.30
CA HIS A 416 -8.43 29.98 -19.96
C HIS A 416 -8.20 31.49 -19.94
N PHE A 417 -8.51 32.09 -18.79
CA PHE A 417 -8.34 33.54 -18.58
C PHE A 417 -7.03 33.89 -17.88
N SER A 418 -6.27 32.87 -17.44
CA SER A 418 -4.98 33.06 -16.78
C SER A 418 -4.05 31.89 -17.06
N GLN A 419 -2.83 31.95 -16.54
CA GLN A 419 -1.74 31.01 -16.79
C GLN A 419 -2.13 29.56 -16.49
N ILE A 420 -1.64 28.63 -17.32
CA ILE A 420 -1.79 27.19 -17.15
C ILE A 420 -0.60 26.63 -16.38
N TYR A 421 -0.86 25.95 -15.26
CA TYR A 421 0.16 25.39 -14.38
C TYR A 421 0.28 23.88 -14.45
N ALA A 422 -0.80 23.18 -14.77
CA ALA A 422 -0.84 21.73 -14.81
C ALA A 422 -1.55 21.23 -16.06
N ILE A 423 -1.07 20.10 -16.58
CA ILE A 423 -1.64 19.46 -17.76
C ILE A 423 -1.59 17.93 -17.58
N ALA A 424 -2.60 17.24 -18.11
CA ALA A 424 -2.59 15.80 -18.27
C ALA A 424 -3.16 15.43 -19.63
N PHE A 425 -2.69 14.30 -20.18
CA PHE A 425 -3.06 13.83 -21.51
C PHE A 425 -3.15 12.29 -21.53
N ASP A 426 -4.27 11.75 -21.98
CA ASP A 426 -4.50 10.31 -22.07
C ASP A 426 -4.39 9.75 -23.51
N GLY A 427 -4.10 10.61 -24.47
CA GLY A 427 -4.05 10.28 -25.90
C GLY A 427 -5.29 10.74 -26.66
N HIS A 428 -6.41 10.95 -25.99
CA HIS A 428 -7.69 11.42 -26.55
C HIS A 428 -8.14 12.74 -25.96
N ARG A 429 -7.96 12.90 -24.64
CA ARG A 429 -8.39 14.10 -23.89
C ARG A 429 -7.19 14.80 -23.30
N VAL A 430 -7.19 16.11 -23.44
CA VAL A 430 -6.28 17.01 -22.75
C VAL A 430 -7.02 17.63 -21.58
N VAL A 431 -6.41 17.66 -20.40
CA VAL A 431 -6.96 18.32 -19.24
C VAL A 431 -5.97 19.36 -18.75
N THR A 432 -6.44 20.60 -18.56
CA THR A 432 -5.62 21.74 -18.16
C THR A 432 -6.12 22.33 -16.85
N GLY A 433 -5.19 22.67 -15.95
CA GLY A 433 -5.45 23.37 -14.69
C GLY A 433 -4.77 24.74 -14.68
N SER A 434 -5.50 25.76 -14.29
CA SER A 434 -5.09 27.16 -14.43
C SER A 434 -5.15 27.94 -13.12
N LEU A 435 -4.50 29.10 -13.13
CA LEU A 435 -4.61 30.13 -12.08
C LEU A 435 -6.02 30.75 -12.05
N ASP A 436 -6.80 30.65 -13.14
CA ASP A 436 -8.20 31.06 -13.18
C ASP A 436 -9.15 30.19 -12.37
N THR A 437 -8.61 29.27 -11.58
CA THR A 437 -9.33 28.32 -10.70
C THR A 437 -10.11 27.23 -11.42
N SER A 438 -10.19 27.28 -12.75
CA SER A 438 -10.92 26.29 -13.54
C SER A 438 -10.02 25.15 -14.01
N VAL A 439 -10.65 24.00 -14.23
CA VAL A 439 -10.07 22.85 -14.93
C VAL A 439 -10.84 22.68 -16.22
N ARG A 440 -10.17 22.59 -17.35
CA ARG A 440 -10.81 22.40 -18.66
C ARG A 440 -10.41 21.10 -19.28
N VAL A 441 -11.38 20.48 -19.94
CA VAL A 441 -11.22 19.22 -20.67
C VAL A 441 -11.41 19.52 -22.15
N TRP A 442 -10.48 19.02 -22.96
CA TRP A 442 -10.41 19.29 -24.39
C TRP A 442 -10.31 17.98 -25.16
N ASP A 443 -10.87 17.92 -26.34
CA ASP A 443 -10.62 16.85 -27.30
C ASP A 443 -9.26 17.07 -27.97
N ALA A 444 -8.40 16.05 -27.95
CA ALA A 444 -7.06 16.19 -28.52
C ALA A 444 -7.03 16.17 -30.07
N HIS A 445 -8.05 15.61 -30.71
CA HIS A 445 -8.13 15.50 -32.17
C HIS A 445 -8.75 16.75 -32.81
N THR A 446 -9.80 17.30 -32.20
CA THR A 446 -10.49 18.46 -32.74
C THR A 446 -9.95 19.78 -32.17
N GLY A 447 -9.34 19.75 -30.98
CA GLY A 447 -8.92 20.94 -30.26
C GLY A 447 -10.07 21.69 -29.57
N GLU A 448 -11.28 21.13 -29.56
CA GLU A 448 -12.47 21.74 -28.98
C GLU A 448 -12.58 21.48 -27.48
N ALA A 449 -13.21 22.44 -26.77
CA ALA A 449 -13.47 22.30 -25.35
C ALA A 449 -14.67 21.36 -25.11
N ILE A 450 -14.45 20.28 -24.37
CA ILE A 450 -15.49 19.32 -23.99
C ILE A 450 -16.25 19.82 -22.76
N ALA A 451 -15.52 20.26 -21.72
CA ALA A 451 -16.12 20.67 -20.45
C ALA A 451 -15.24 21.65 -19.67
N VAL A 452 -15.88 22.40 -18.78
CA VAL A 452 -15.25 23.25 -17.78
C VAL A 452 -15.67 22.75 -16.40
N LEU A 453 -14.71 22.24 -15.63
CA LEU A 453 -14.91 21.74 -14.29
C LEU A 453 -14.60 22.86 -13.28
N GLN A 454 -15.64 23.35 -12.62
CA GLN A 454 -15.52 24.41 -11.63
C GLN A 454 -15.63 23.90 -10.21
N GLY A 455 -14.94 24.56 -9.28
CA GLY A 455 -15.02 24.20 -7.86
C GLY A 455 -13.84 24.62 -7.02
N HIS A 456 -12.60 24.60 -7.55
CA HIS A 456 -11.46 25.18 -6.87
C HIS A 456 -11.66 26.68 -6.69
N THR A 457 -11.10 27.23 -5.62
CA THR A 457 -11.18 28.67 -5.29
C THR A 457 -9.85 29.38 -5.45
N SER A 458 -8.80 28.66 -5.82
CA SER A 458 -7.47 29.17 -6.08
C SER A 458 -6.81 28.36 -7.20
N LEU A 459 -5.55 28.67 -7.52
CA LEU A 459 -4.73 28.01 -8.53
C LEU A 459 -4.86 26.48 -8.49
N VAL A 460 -5.10 25.84 -9.65
CA VAL A 460 -5.01 24.40 -9.83
C VAL A 460 -3.61 24.04 -10.33
N GLY A 461 -2.75 23.67 -9.39
CA GLY A 461 -1.32 23.42 -9.66
C GLY A 461 -0.95 21.96 -9.81
N GLN A 462 -1.80 21.04 -9.37
CA GLN A 462 -1.57 19.59 -9.45
C GLN A 462 -2.73 18.94 -10.18
N LEU A 463 -2.42 18.03 -11.11
CA LEU A 463 -3.41 17.35 -11.92
C LEU A 463 -2.87 16.00 -12.35
N GLN A 464 -3.68 14.96 -12.19
CA GLN A 464 -3.37 13.63 -12.65
C GLN A 464 -4.62 12.96 -13.22
N LEU A 465 -4.46 12.30 -14.36
CA LEU A 465 -5.53 11.63 -15.09
C LEU A 465 -5.22 10.14 -15.19
N ARG A 466 -6.22 9.29 -14.89
CA ARG A 466 -6.12 7.84 -15.06
C ARG A 466 -7.49 7.28 -15.47
N GLY A 467 -7.59 6.78 -16.69
CA GLY A 467 -8.87 6.35 -17.27
C GLY A 467 -9.91 7.47 -17.23
N ASN A 468 -11.07 7.22 -16.63
CA ASN A 468 -12.14 8.21 -16.51
C ASN A 468 -12.12 8.99 -15.17
N THR A 469 -11.09 8.78 -14.36
CA THR A 469 -10.93 9.49 -13.09
C THR A 469 -9.85 10.55 -13.21
N LEU A 470 -10.20 11.77 -12.85
CA LEU A 470 -9.29 12.90 -12.76
C LEU A 470 -9.17 13.31 -11.29
N VAL A 471 -7.95 13.55 -10.84
CA VAL A 471 -7.69 14.10 -9.50
C VAL A 471 -6.92 15.41 -9.64
N THR A 472 -7.40 16.45 -8.96
CA THR A 472 -6.81 17.79 -8.99
C THR A 472 -6.49 18.28 -7.60
N GLY A 473 -5.38 19.03 -7.46
CA GLY A 473 -4.97 19.66 -6.22
C GLY A 473 -4.78 21.15 -6.42
N GLY A 474 -5.39 21.93 -5.53
CA GLY A 474 -5.40 23.38 -5.60
C GLY A 474 -4.56 24.05 -4.52
N SER A 475 -4.22 25.32 -4.73
CA SER A 475 -3.65 26.17 -3.69
C SER A 475 -4.68 26.55 -2.61
N ASP A 476 -5.96 26.19 -2.82
CA ASP A 476 -7.02 26.27 -1.83
C ASP A 476 -6.97 25.14 -0.77
N GLY A 477 -5.92 24.31 -0.79
CA GLY A 477 -5.75 23.17 0.10
C GLY A 477 -6.66 21.99 -0.20
N SER A 478 -7.57 22.11 -1.15
CA SER A 478 -8.49 21.02 -1.49
C SER A 478 -7.91 20.09 -2.56
N VAL A 479 -8.22 18.81 -2.42
CA VAL A 479 -8.06 17.81 -3.48
C VAL A 479 -9.45 17.45 -3.98
N ARG A 480 -9.65 17.39 -5.28
CA ARG A 480 -10.94 17.03 -5.88
C ARG A 480 -10.79 15.83 -6.81
N VAL A 481 -11.77 14.96 -6.73
CA VAL A 481 -11.90 13.78 -7.59
C VAL A 481 -13.08 14.01 -8.53
N TRP A 482 -12.87 13.82 -9.83
CA TRP A 482 -13.84 14.09 -10.88
C TRP A 482 -14.08 12.84 -11.73
N SER A 483 -15.31 12.67 -12.19
CA SER A 483 -15.63 11.72 -13.27
C SER A 483 -15.57 12.42 -14.61
N LEU A 484 -14.70 11.99 -15.49
CA LEU A 484 -14.65 12.48 -16.87
C LEU A 484 -15.67 11.81 -17.79
N GLU A 485 -16.33 10.78 -17.34
CA GLU A 485 -17.49 10.20 -18.03
C GLU A 485 -18.74 11.09 -17.87
N LYS A 486 -18.97 11.54 -16.61
CA LYS A 486 -20.13 12.36 -16.24
C LYS A 486 -19.82 13.85 -16.21
N MET A 487 -18.56 14.24 -16.38
CA MET A 487 -18.06 15.62 -16.29
C MET A 487 -18.49 16.33 -15.00
N CYS A 488 -18.51 15.60 -13.88
CA CYS A 488 -18.95 16.11 -12.58
C CYS A 488 -17.97 15.75 -11.45
N PRO A 489 -17.98 16.51 -10.34
CA PRO A 489 -17.19 16.15 -9.16
C PRO A 489 -17.77 14.91 -8.48
N ILE A 490 -16.88 13.99 -8.05
CA ILE A 490 -17.22 12.83 -7.23
C ILE A 490 -17.00 13.18 -5.76
N HIS A 491 -15.79 13.66 -5.42
CA HIS A 491 -15.39 13.99 -4.05
C HIS A 491 -14.69 15.34 -3.98
N ARG A 492 -14.91 16.04 -2.85
CA ARG A 492 -14.10 17.17 -2.41
C ARG A 492 -13.44 16.79 -1.09
N LEU A 493 -12.12 16.67 -1.10
CA LEU A 493 -11.31 16.33 0.05
C LEU A 493 -10.74 17.65 0.62
N ALA A 494 -11.10 17.99 1.85
CA ALA A 494 -10.45 19.08 2.58
C ALA A 494 -9.07 18.58 3.06
N ALA A 495 -8.12 18.54 2.12
CA ALA A 495 -6.89 17.80 2.32
C ALA A 495 -5.90 18.52 3.22
N HIS A 496 -5.67 19.80 2.97
CA HIS A 496 -4.62 20.57 3.61
C HIS A 496 -5.11 21.95 4.03
N ASP A 497 -4.46 22.50 5.05
CA ASP A 497 -4.74 23.87 5.51
C ASP A 497 -4.15 24.93 4.56
N ASN A 498 -3.15 24.52 3.75
CA ASN A 498 -2.46 25.32 2.76
C ASN A 498 -2.39 24.60 1.40
N SER A 499 -1.66 25.17 0.43
CA SER A 499 -1.52 24.66 -0.94
C SER A 499 -1.17 23.18 -1.00
N VAL A 500 -1.82 22.45 -1.89
CA VAL A 500 -1.42 21.09 -2.29
C VAL A 500 -0.16 21.19 -3.16
N THR A 501 0.97 20.75 -2.64
CA THR A 501 2.28 20.83 -3.32
C THR A 501 2.57 19.65 -4.21
N SER A 502 2.00 18.51 -3.88
CA SER A 502 2.19 17.25 -4.61
C SER A 502 0.96 16.37 -4.54
N LEU A 503 0.68 15.68 -5.62
CA LEU A 503 -0.47 14.80 -5.75
C LEU A 503 -0.10 13.61 -6.62
N GLN A 504 -0.47 12.42 -6.18
CA GLN A 504 -0.43 11.21 -6.98
C GLN A 504 -1.58 10.30 -6.60
N PHE A 505 -2.16 9.55 -7.56
CA PHE A 505 -3.20 8.58 -7.27
C PHE A 505 -3.08 7.30 -8.09
N ASP A 506 -3.64 6.23 -7.56
CA ASP A 506 -3.85 4.95 -8.24
C ASP A 506 -5.35 4.58 -8.23
N ASP A 507 -5.69 3.35 -8.61
CA ASP A 507 -7.10 2.89 -8.68
C ASP A 507 -7.77 2.77 -7.29
N THR A 508 -6.99 2.82 -6.22
CA THR A 508 -7.45 2.61 -4.84
C THR A 508 -7.30 3.83 -3.95
N ARG A 509 -6.23 4.61 -4.12
CA ARG A 509 -5.86 5.68 -3.20
C ARG A 509 -5.37 6.94 -3.87
N VAL A 510 -5.54 8.07 -3.17
CA VAL A 510 -4.89 9.34 -3.47
C VAL A 510 -3.89 9.64 -2.37
N VAL A 511 -2.67 10.02 -2.72
CA VAL A 511 -1.67 10.52 -1.79
C VAL A 511 -1.43 12.00 -2.09
N SER A 512 -1.65 12.84 -1.10
CA SER A 512 -1.50 14.29 -1.22
C SER A 512 -0.45 14.80 -0.23
N GLY A 513 0.39 15.72 -0.67
CA GLY A 513 1.32 16.47 0.15
C GLY A 513 0.97 17.94 0.14
N GLY A 514 1.05 18.59 1.29
CA GLY A 514 0.72 20.02 1.44
C GLY A 514 1.86 20.86 1.99
N SER A 515 1.80 22.14 1.75
CA SER A 515 2.70 23.12 2.37
C SER A 515 2.42 23.30 3.87
N ASP A 516 1.35 22.70 4.40
CA ASP A 516 1.07 22.54 5.83
C ASP A 516 1.94 21.46 6.51
N GLY A 517 2.85 20.86 5.77
CA GLY A 517 3.78 19.84 6.27
C GLY A 517 3.21 18.43 6.37
N ARG A 518 2.01 18.17 5.89
CA ARG A 518 1.33 16.88 6.03
C ARG A 518 1.33 16.10 4.73
N VAL A 519 1.43 14.77 4.85
CA VAL A 519 1.16 13.81 3.77
C VAL A 519 -0.02 12.96 4.19
N LYS A 520 -1.07 12.96 3.38
CA LYS A 520 -2.33 12.26 3.67
C LYS A 520 -2.66 11.26 2.56
N VAL A 521 -3.19 10.13 2.98
CA VAL A 521 -3.67 9.05 2.11
C VAL A 521 -5.18 8.99 2.19
N TRP A 522 -5.83 8.99 1.04
CA TRP A 522 -7.28 8.99 0.88
C TRP A 522 -7.72 7.80 0.06
N ASP A 523 -8.87 7.27 0.34
CA ASP A 523 -9.52 6.27 -0.50
C ASP A 523 -10.23 6.95 -1.67
N VAL A 524 -9.91 6.55 -2.91
CA VAL A 524 -10.48 7.16 -4.14
C VAL A 524 -11.98 6.93 -4.24
N LYS A 525 -12.45 5.73 -3.84
CA LYS A 525 -13.85 5.32 -4.01
C LYS A 525 -14.77 6.00 -3.00
N THR A 526 -14.33 6.09 -1.76
CA THR A 526 -15.14 6.63 -0.65
C THR A 526 -14.88 8.10 -0.34
N GLY A 527 -13.72 8.64 -0.74
CA GLY A 527 -13.31 9.99 -0.40
C GLY A 527 -12.90 10.18 1.07
N HIS A 528 -12.79 9.11 1.85
CA HIS A 528 -12.42 9.20 3.25
C HIS A 528 -10.90 9.22 3.46
N LEU A 529 -10.47 9.93 4.50
CA LEU A 529 -9.08 9.90 4.95
C LEU A 529 -8.77 8.51 5.51
N VAL A 530 -7.81 7.84 4.88
CA VAL A 530 -7.31 6.54 5.36
C VAL A 530 -6.29 6.77 6.46
N ARG A 531 -5.33 7.69 6.22
CA ARG A 531 -4.22 7.90 7.14
C ARG A 531 -3.43 9.17 6.83
N GLU A 532 -2.79 9.72 7.87
CA GLU A 532 -1.74 10.71 7.76
C GLU A 532 -0.38 10.02 7.97
N LEU A 533 0.56 10.21 7.03
CA LEU A 533 1.87 9.55 7.06
C LEU A 533 2.94 10.41 7.72
N ILE A 534 2.95 11.71 7.46
CA ILE A 534 4.03 12.63 7.83
C ILE A 534 3.45 13.90 8.40
N THR A 535 4.14 14.42 9.43
CA THR A 535 3.97 15.78 9.95
C THR A 535 5.34 16.45 9.97
N ALA A 536 5.52 17.48 9.17
CA ALA A 536 6.73 18.27 9.01
C ALA A 536 6.40 19.78 8.97
N GLU A 537 7.35 20.64 8.66
CA GLU A 537 7.09 22.07 8.46
C GLU A 537 6.48 22.34 7.09
N SER A 538 6.98 21.68 6.05
CA SER A 538 6.42 21.71 4.70
C SER A 538 6.79 20.45 3.93
N VAL A 539 5.87 19.98 3.08
CA VAL A 539 6.14 18.88 2.16
C VAL A 539 6.34 19.44 0.77
N TRP A 540 7.49 19.13 0.15
CA TRP A 540 7.81 19.59 -1.20
C TRP A 540 7.23 18.68 -2.27
N ARG A 541 7.50 17.38 -2.15
CA ARG A 541 7.10 16.37 -3.13
C ARG A 541 6.78 15.04 -2.46
N VAL A 542 5.82 14.33 -3.03
CA VAL A 542 5.46 12.96 -2.67
C VAL A 542 5.30 12.15 -3.95
N VAL A 543 5.87 10.96 -3.95
CA VAL A 543 5.66 9.97 -5.01
C VAL A 543 5.45 8.61 -4.37
N PHE A 544 4.63 7.78 -4.98
CA PHE A 544 4.47 6.40 -4.51
C PHE A 544 4.34 5.43 -5.70
N GLU A 545 4.73 4.21 -5.46
CA GLU A 545 4.60 3.11 -6.39
C GLU A 545 4.31 1.84 -5.60
N ASP A 546 3.16 1.22 -5.84
CA ASP A 546 2.67 -0.02 -5.21
C ASP A 546 2.94 -0.12 -3.69
N GLU A 547 4.11 -0.61 -3.32
CA GLU A 547 4.53 -0.94 -1.94
C GLU A 547 5.41 0.13 -1.29
N LYS A 548 5.75 1.21 -2.01
CA LYS A 548 6.64 2.25 -1.51
C LYS A 548 6.04 3.64 -1.69
N CYS A 549 6.24 4.49 -0.70
CA CYS A 549 5.95 5.91 -0.77
C CYS A 549 7.19 6.68 -0.32
N VAL A 550 7.56 7.69 -1.09
CA VAL A 550 8.68 8.57 -0.79
C VAL A 550 8.17 9.98 -0.70
N ALA A 551 8.45 10.66 0.39
CA ALA A 551 8.15 12.06 0.55
C ALA A 551 9.42 12.83 0.92
N VAL A 552 9.53 14.03 0.37
CA VAL A 552 10.61 14.95 0.74
C VAL A 552 9.99 16.18 1.36
N ALA A 553 10.44 16.46 2.59
CA ALA A 553 9.88 17.47 3.46
C ALA A 553 10.98 18.30 4.12
N ASN A 554 10.60 19.50 4.59
CA ASN A 554 11.45 20.32 5.44
C ASN A 554 11.12 20.08 6.92
N ARG A 555 12.16 19.83 7.72
CA ARG A 555 12.03 19.68 9.18
C ARG A 555 13.27 20.27 9.86
N GLY A 556 13.09 21.30 10.67
CA GLY A 556 14.18 21.98 11.37
C GLY A 556 15.23 22.57 10.43
N SER A 557 14.78 23.25 9.36
CA SER A 557 15.65 23.81 8.31
C SER A 557 16.54 22.77 7.59
N ARG A 558 16.16 21.50 7.61
CA ARG A 558 16.84 20.40 6.92
C ARG A 558 15.92 19.76 5.91
N VAL A 559 16.46 19.39 4.77
CA VAL A 559 15.71 18.58 3.80
C VAL A 559 15.80 17.12 4.17
N MET A 560 14.65 16.55 4.51
CA MET A 560 14.51 15.16 4.92
C MET A 560 13.75 14.38 3.86
N MET A 561 14.23 13.19 3.56
CA MET A 561 13.51 12.20 2.76
C MET A 561 12.99 11.10 3.68
N GLU A 562 11.71 10.83 3.60
CA GLU A 562 11.06 9.71 4.28
C GLU A 562 10.65 8.67 3.26
N VAL A 563 11.13 7.46 3.45
CA VAL A 563 10.83 6.29 2.61
C VAL A 563 9.98 5.34 3.41
N TRP A 564 8.74 5.18 2.98
CA TRP A 564 7.78 4.23 3.54
C TRP A 564 7.77 2.97 2.70
N SER A 565 7.96 1.81 3.34
CA SER A 565 7.79 0.49 2.73
C SER A 565 6.57 -0.19 3.34
N PHE A 566 5.63 -0.56 2.50
CA PHE A 566 4.41 -1.30 2.83
C PHE A 566 4.52 -2.76 2.42
N SER A 567 5.70 -3.18 1.98
CA SER A 567 5.98 -4.58 1.66
C SER A 567 5.81 -5.44 2.92
N PRO A 568 5.14 -6.57 2.83
CA PRO A 568 5.06 -7.51 3.94
C PRO A 568 6.45 -8.03 4.27
N PRO A 569 6.73 -8.36 5.56
CA PRO A 569 8.00 -8.95 5.94
C PRO A 569 8.22 -10.29 5.21
N GLU A 570 9.46 -10.59 4.85
CA GLU A 570 9.81 -11.81 4.11
C GLU A 570 9.34 -13.09 4.82
N ASP A 571 9.38 -13.11 6.16
CA ASP A 571 8.89 -14.20 7.00
C ASP A 571 7.39 -14.48 6.84
N ALA A 572 6.61 -13.52 6.34
CA ALA A 572 5.18 -13.71 6.12
C ALA A 572 4.88 -14.74 5.03
N PHE A 573 5.84 -15.06 4.17
CA PHE A 573 5.72 -16.03 3.08
C PHE A 573 6.47 -17.34 3.34
N CYS A 574 7.30 -17.41 4.40
CA CYS A 574 7.85 -18.68 4.87
C CYS A 574 6.70 -19.51 5.45
N GLU A 575 6.22 -20.49 4.71
CA GLU A 575 5.49 -21.59 5.29
C GLU A 575 6.45 -22.29 6.25
N ARG A 576 6.30 -22.04 7.54
CA ARG A 576 7.02 -22.85 8.55
C ARG A 576 6.63 -24.30 8.28
N PRO A 577 7.59 -25.20 8.00
CA PRO A 577 7.28 -26.62 8.00
C PRO A 577 6.69 -26.91 9.38
N LEU A 578 5.48 -27.45 9.42
CA LEU A 578 4.85 -27.90 10.66
C LEU A 578 5.83 -28.87 11.31
N SER A 579 6.56 -28.41 12.32
CA SER A 579 7.27 -29.30 13.22
C SER A 579 6.19 -30.24 13.79
N LEU A 580 6.26 -31.48 13.38
CA LEU A 580 5.52 -32.56 14.00
C LEU A 580 5.70 -32.40 15.53
N PRO A 581 4.63 -32.51 16.33
CA PRO A 581 4.79 -32.52 17.78
C PRO A 581 5.79 -33.62 18.08
N GLN A 582 6.91 -33.26 18.69
CA GLN A 582 7.85 -34.22 19.24
C GLN A 582 7.03 -35.12 20.16
N LYS A 583 6.96 -36.39 19.83
CA LYS A 583 6.48 -37.41 20.75
C LYS A 583 7.20 -37.15 22.07
N LEU A 584 6.44 -36.92 23.11
CA LEU A 584 6.92 -36.91 24.49
C LEU A 584 7.83 -38.13 24.65
N ALA A 585 9.11 -37.87 24.83
CA ALA A 585 10.06 -38.90 25.15
C ALA A 585 9.65 -39.49 26.51
N GLU A 586 9.38 -40.77 26.54
CA GLU A 586 9.17 -41.52 27.78
C GLU A 586 10.40 -41.33 28.69
N PRO A 587 10.21 -41.16 30.00
CA PRO A 587 11.32 -41.03 30.93
C PRO A 587 12.08 -42.32 31.03
N SER A 588 13.36 -42.30 30.67
CA SER A 588 14.29 -43.42 30.88
C SER A 588 14.51 -43.64 32.39
N PRO A 589 14.68 -44.89 32.82
CA PRO A 589 14.79 -45.27 34.21
C PRO A 589 16.11 -44.78 34.84
N THR A 590 15.98 -44.27 36.04
CA THR A 590 17.02 -43.83 36.96
C THR A 590 18.08 -44.86 37.22
N ARG A 591 19.36 -44.51 37.09
CA ARG A 591 20.51 -45.23 37.66
C ARG A 591 21.06 -44.43 38.86
N PRO A 592 21.56 -45.11 39.90
CA PRO A 592 21.82 -44.50 41.18
C PRO A 592 23.15 -43.75 41.28
N LEU A 593 23.12 -42.76 42.14
CA LEU A 593 24.24 -41.95 42.62
C LEU A 593 25.35 -42.76 43.26
N THR A 594 26.59 -42.55 42.85
CA THR A 594 27.75 -42.70 43.76
C THR A 594 28.50 -41.39 43.73
N GLY A 595 28.74 -40.88 44.94
CA GLY A 595 29.36 -39.61 45.18
C GLY A 595 30.86 -39.59 44.93
N ASP A 596 31.37 -38.40 44.76
CA ASP A 596 32.62 -37.99 45.41
C ASP A 596 32.71 -36.47 45.54
N PHE A 597 32.97 -36.12 46.78
CA PHE A 597 33.27 -34.78 47.26
C PHE A 597 34.67 -34.35 46.81
N ARG A 598 34.86 -33.14 46.30
CA ARG A 598 36.04 -32.34 46.68
C ARG A 598 35.78 -30.85 46.54
N ARG A 599 36.10 -30.21 47.62
CA ARG A 599 36.17 -28.77 47.93
C ARG A 599 37.26 -28.05 47.08
N SER A 600 37.05 -26.79 46.89
CA SER A 600 37.93 -25.64 47.14
C SER A 600 37.55 -24.52 46.15
N ALA A 601 37.34 -23.36 46.45
CA ALA A 601 37.62 -22.35 47.44
C ALA A 601 37.65 -20.99 46.69
N LEU A 602 36.85 -20.08 47.16
CA LEU A 602 37.11 -18.65 47.40
C LEU A 602 37.97 -17.82 46.42
N GLY A 603 37.41 -16.70 45.96
CA GLY A 603 38.16 -15.58 45.47
C GLY A 603 37.32 -14.43 44.91
N LEU A 604 36.78 -13.59 45.75
CA LEU A 604 36.53 -12.16 45.55
C LEU A 604 37.62 -11.44 46.39
N PRO A 605 37.91 -10.13 46.31
CA PRO A 605 37.40 -9.01 45.52
C PRO A 605 38.52 -8.08 44.97
N GLY A 606 38.18 -6.97 44.33
CA GLY A 606 39.12 -5.89 44.06
C GLY A 606 38.53 -4.67 43.40
N SER A 607 38.17 -3.69 44.18
CA SER A 607 37.82 -2.31 43.87
C SER A 607 39.08 -1.48 43.54
N SER A 608 38.96 -0.45 42.72
CA SER A 608 39.65 0.85 42.73
C SER A 608 39.01 1.71 41.62
N GLU A 609 38.21 2.76 41.89
CA GLU A 609 38.57 4.13 42.26
C GLU A 609 39.75 4.72 41.48
N ASP A 610 39.44 5.76 40.68
CA ASP A 610 39.95 7.13 40.78
C ASP A 610 39.41 7.98 39.62
N SER A 611 38.55 8.95 39.86
CA SER A 611 38.71 10.38 40.14
C SER A 611 39.55 11.16 39.13
N SER A 612 38.93 12.08 38.43
CA SER A 612 39.28 13.49 38.54
C SER A 612 38.31 14.43 37.78
N SER A 613 37.77 15.28 38.59
CA SER A 613 37.08 16.55 38.34
C SER A 613 37.92 17.53 37.51
N LYS A 614 37.23 18.40 36.76
CA LYS A 614 37.48 19.85 36.80
C LYS A 614 36.27 20.64 36.29
N ASP A 615 35.74 21.41 37.21
CA ASP A 615 34.90 22.57 37.04
C ASP A 615 35.58 23.68 36.25
N VAL A 616 34.77 24.58 35.72
CA VAL A 616 34.86 26.05 35.65
C VAL A 616 33.80 26.47 34.56
N ASP A 617 32.82 27.21 34.79
CA ASP A 617 32.39 28.39 35.47
C ASP A 617 31.39 29.15 34.56
N MET A 618 30.41 29.72 35.19
CA MET A 618 29.31 30.54 34.71
C MET A 618 29.77 31.89 34.14
N SER A 619 29.06 32.42 33.12
CA SER A 619 28.59 33.82 33.19
C SER A 619 27.52 34.12 32.13
N ASP A 620 26.40 34.53 32.65
CA ASP A 620 25.44 35.59 32.28
C ASP A 620 25.55 36.27 30.88
N ALA A 621 24.41 36.29 30.19
CA ALA A 621 23.73 37.51 29.75
C ALA A 621 22.35 37.22 29.13
N GLY A 622 21.34 37.86 29.63
CA GLY A 622 19.94 37.77 29.31
C GLY A 622 19.52 38.52 28.04
N PRO A 623 18.22 38.82 27.84
CA PRO A 623 17.49 38.49 26.64
C PRO A 623 17.42 39.62 25.61
N SER A 624 17.35 39.25 24.32
CA SER A 624 16.97 40.20 23.25
C SER A 624 15.81 39.64 22.46
N THR A 625 14.80 40.44 22.47
CA THR A 625 13.50 40.42 21.80
C THR A 625 13.54 39.99 20.34
N ALA A 626 12.55 39.17 19.97
CA ALA A 626 12.17 38.82 18.62
C ALA A 626 11.63 40.06 17.82
N PRO A 627 11.68 40.01 16.50
CA PRO A 627 10.47 40.32 15.75
C PRO A 627 10.02 39.16 14.86
N LEU A 628 8.74 38.89 14.96
CA LEU A 628 7.91 38.16 14.01
C LEU A 628 8.07 38.81 12.62
N VAL A 629 8.61 38.04 11.67
CA VAL A 629 8.43 38.31 10.26
C VAL A 629 7.91 37.05 9.63
N GLY A 630 6.62 37.06 9.37
CA GLY A 630 5.96 36.09 8.49
C GLY A 630 6.45 36.32 7.06
N ASN A 631 7.23 35.39 6.53
CA ASN A 631 7.56 35.32 5.13
C ASN A 631 6.77 34.22 4.47
N THR A 632 5.57 34.54 4.04
CA THR A 632 4.87 33.89 2.93
C THR A 632 5.51 34.35 1.63
N THR A 633 6.61 33.74 1.24
CA THR A 633 7.13 33.92 -0.12
C THR A 633 6.31 33.05 -1.07
N PHE A 634 5.23 33.61 -1.57
CA PHE A 634 4.71 33.25 -2.89
C PHE A 634 5.75 33.63 -3.91
N PHE A 635 6.20 32.67 -4.72
CA PHE A 635 7.07 32.93 -5.86
C PHE A 635 6.34 33.84 -6.85
N HIS A 636 6.60 35.13 -6.79
CA HIS A 636 6.48 36.04 -7.92
C HIS A 636 7.79 35.93 -8.68
N ASP A 637 7.74 35.27 -9.84
CA ASP A 637 8.80 35.34 -10.84
C ASP A 637 8.59 36.64 -11.65
N ASP A 638 9.45 37.59 -11.46
CA ASP A 638 9.76 38.62 -12.46
C ASP A 638 10.63 38.03 -13.58
#